data_ef895073bbbd978639f31a0b8d136560
#
_entry.id   ef895073bbbd978639f31a0b8d136560
#
_cell.length_a   1.000
_cell.length_b   1.000
_cell.length_c   1.000
_cell.angle_alpha   90.00
_cell.angle_beta   90.00
_cell.angle_gamma   90.00
#
_symmetry.space_group_name_H-M   'P 1'
#
loop_
_entity.id
_entity.type
_entity.pdbx_description
1 polymer ?
#
loop_
_entity_poly.entity_id
_entity_poly.type
_entity_poly.pdbx_seq_one_letter_code
_entity_poly.pdbx_strand_id
1 'polypeptide(L)'
;KQWTWGNGDFGQAWDRNLTDTDGPYIELMTGVYTDNQPDFTWLQPYEEKIFTQYFIPYRELGVVKNATSDLLMNIETEDTKNAILKLFATSAQKGLRIVIKRQEDIIWENITDLTPKAVFTHTIKNISPDEAEVYIYCSTGKLLLSWKAESTEIKPIPEPAKPALPPSEVRSTEQLYLTGLHLEQYRHATYNPTDYYLEALRRDNSDIRNNNAMGLWLFRKGQFKKAELYLRKAINTLTERNPNPYDGEPYYNLGLVLKYQDKTVEAYDAFYKACWKAAWQDSGYYSLAQLSAAHNEWDNALYEINQSLVRNWHNHRGRHLKAMILRKLGREKEAIELIKESLNIDKFNFGCRFEAWLQSGEKEMPSSLRVLMRDESRNYEELATDYAQAGNWEDALAVVNAALTNISAPSTMLLYYKAWFLCRMNQQDEAVCVVSQAENSPLDEYFPNSLEAILALQCVTNLPIHAPKAFYLLGNIWYDKRQYQEAVDAWEHSKEMDNGFPTVLRNLSLAYFNKLGKKKEAVQLLEQAFMLDETDARILMELDQLYKRMDYSPKERLHLLNKHKEIIATRDDLYLEYATLLNLTGEYEQAMQLIDQRQFHPWEGGEGKVPAQYQYARIQLAKKSLKAGEYEHALALIEECFVYPHHLGEGKLYGAQENDFLYYKGCILEAMGNHDEAHSSFTKAASGNGQPTAAMYYNDQKPDKIYYQGLALRKVGKEAEARGRFNSLISYGEKHLYDTFVM
;
A
#
# COMPACT_ATOMS: atom_id res chain seq x y z
N LYS A 1 -1.44 14.57 -13.88
CA LYS A 1 -2.81 14.06 -13.63
C LYS A 1 -3.40 14.81 -12.45
N GLN A 2 -4.68 15.11 -12.49
CA GLN A 2 -5.41 15.73 -11.39
C GLN A 2 -6.52 14.79 -10.95
N TRP A 3 -6.58 14.52 -9.66
CA TRP A 3 -7.64 13.77 -9.02
C TRP A 3 -8.53 14.72 -8.24
N THR A 4 -9.82 14.54 -8.32
CA THR A 4 -10.80 15.33 -7.59
C THR A 4 -12.04 14.52 -7.31
N TRP A 5 -12.63 14.74 -6.14
CA TRP A 5 -13.96 14.22 -5.79
C TRP A 5 -15.09 15.06 -6.40
N GLY A 6 -14.72 16.15 -7.10
CA GLY A 6 -15.67 17.11 -7.65
C GLY A 6 -16.14 18.12 -6.59
N ASN A 7 -17.05 19.00 -7.01
CA ASN A 7 -17.67 20.03 -6.18
C ASN A 7 -19.17 19.80 -5.92
N GLY A 8 -19.67 18.62 -6.27
CA GLY A 8 -21.03 18.20 -5.95
C GLY A 8 -21.16 17.66 -4.51
N ASP A 9 -22.30 17.11 -4.17
CA ASP A 9 -22.60 16.64 -2.82
C ASP A 9 -21.58 15.59 -2.30
N PHE A 10 -21.14 14.69 -3.17
CA PHE A 10 -20.13 13.67 -2.87
C PHE A 10 -18.77 14.30 -2.50
N GLY A 11 -18.29 15.23 -3.31
CA GLY A 11 -17.02 15.94 -3.02
C GLY A 11 -17.10 16.78 -1.76
N GLN A 12 -18.22 17.44 -1.53
CA GLN A 12 -18.46 18.23 -0.30
C GLN A 12 -18.54 17.35 0.96
N ALA A 13 -19.05 16.12 0.84
CA ALA A 13 -19.04 15.17 1.97
C ALA A 13 -17.62 14.76 2.33
N TRP A 14 -16.76 14.47 1.35
CA TRP A 14 -15.34 14.18 1.60
C TRP A 14 -14.60 15.35 2.22
N ASP A 15 -14.82 16.57 1.71
CA ASP A 15 -14.22 17.79 2.29
C ASP A 15 -14.56 17.94 3.78
N ARG A 16 -15.84 17.75 4.15
CA ARG A 16 -16.27 17.79 5.56
C ARG A 16 -15.66 16.70 6.45
N ASN A 17 -15.31 15.54 5.88
CA ASN A 17 -14.73 14.42 6.63
C ASN A 17 -13.20 14.52 6.77
N LEU A 18 -12.52 15.27 5.91
CA LEU A 18 -11.06 15.39 5.91
C LEU A 18 -10.54 16.46 6.86
N THR A 19 -11.33 17.52 7.12
CA THR A 19 -10.98 18.57 8.08
C THR A 19 -12.20 18.95 8.93
N ASP A 20 -11.96 19.27 10.20
CA ASP A 20 -13.05 19.73 11.09
C ASP A 20 -13.31 21.23 10.90
N THR A 21 -12.36 22.10 11.25
CA THR A 21 -12.50 23.56 11.28
C THR A 21 -11.46 24.30 10.45
N ASP A 22 -10.47 23.59 9.90
CA ASP A 22 -9.31 24.21 9.24
C ASP A 22 -9.59 24.62 7.78
N GLY A 23 -10.81 24.43 7.29
CA GLY A 23 -11.23 24.77 5.93
C GLY A 23 -10.92 23.64 4.91
N PRO A 24 -11.00 23.94 3.61
CA PRO A 24 -10.86 22.94 2.56
C PRO A 24 -9.51 22.23 2.58
N TYR A 25 -9.54 20.91 2.39
CA TYR A 25 -8.35 20.08 2.28
C TYR A 25 -7.82 20.06 0.84
N ILE A 26 -6.53 20.29 0.68
CA ILE A 26 -5.83 20.18 -0.60
C ILE A 26 -4.61 19.29 -0.43
N GLU A 27 -4.52 18.26 -1.26
CA GLU A 27 -3.39 17.36 -1.32
C GLU A 27 -2.64 17.55 -2.64
N LEU A 28 -1.37 17.98 -2.52
CA LEU A 28 -0.50 18.17 -3.67
C LEU A 28 0.42 16.96 -3.82
N MET A 29 0.13 16.10 -4.78
CA MET A 29 0.91 14.90 -5.06
C MET A 29 1.52 14.93 -6.45
N THR A 30 2.74 14.38 -6.56
CA THR A 30 3.35 14.06 -7.84
C THR A 30 4.11 12.74 -7.77
N GLY A 31 3.94 11.90 -8.79
CA GLY A 31 4.66 10.65 -8.92
C GLY A 31 6.05 10.87 -9.49
N VAL A 32 7.00 10.02 -9.09
CA VAL A 32 8.40 10.09 -9.51
C VAL A 32 8.80 8.92 -10.42
N TYR A 33 8.27 7.72 -10.16
CA TYR A 33 8.63 6.50 -10.87
C TYR A 33 7.53 5.98 -11.77
N THR A 34 6.32 5.95 -11.26
CA THR A 34 5.16 5.38 -11.90
C THR A 34 4.03 6.40 -11.94
N ASP A 35 3.08 6.18 -12.80
CA ASP A 35 1.96 7.11 -12.94
C ASP A 35 1.03 7.10 -11.74
N ASN A 36 0.69 5.92 -11.24
CA ASN A 36 -0.25 5.74 -10.13
C ASN A 36 -0.36 4.27 -9.71
N GLN A 37 -1.04 4.02 -8.59
CA GLN A 37 -1.45 2.68 -8.21
C GLN A 37 -2.24 1.99 -9.35
N PRO A 38 -2.07 0.68 -9.54
CA PRO A 38 -1.30 -0.27 -8.72
C PRO A 38 0.18 -0.38 -9.09
N ASP A 39 0.71 0.52 -9.89
CA ASP A 39 2.08 0.45 -10.37
C ASP A 39 3.08 0.80 -9.27
N PHE A 40 4.01 -0.12 -9.00
CA PHE A 40 5.05 0.04 -8.00
C PHE A 40 6.43 -0.09 -8.63
N THR A 41 7.39 0.64 -8.09
CA THR A 41 8.80 0.51 -8.45
C THR A 41 9.60 0.05 -7.24
N TRP A 42 10.41 -0.98 -7.43
CA TRP A 42 11.31 -1.47 -6.42
C TRP A 42 12.66 -0.75 -6.50
N LEU A 43 13.21 -0.39 -5.35
CA LEU A 43 14.63 -0.11 -5.21
C LEU A 43 15.32 -1.42 -4.83
N GLN A 44 16.33 -1.79 -5.62
CA GLN A 44 17.16 -2.94 -5.28
C GLN A 44 18.04 -2.61 -4.05
N PRO A 45 18.57 -3.61 -3.35
CA PRO A 45 19.55 -3.37 -2.30
C PRO A 45 20.68 -2.47 -2.82
N TYR A 46 20.98 -1.40 -2.07
CA TYR A 46 22.00 -0.38 -2.39
C TYR A 46 21.72 0.44 -3.68
N GLU A 47 20.55 0.28 -4.29
CA GLU A 47 20.12 1.17 -5.37
C GLU A 47 19.65 2.50 -4.79
N GLU A 48 20.12 3.59 -5.36
CA GLU A 48 19.73 4.95 -4.99
C GLU A 48 19.07 5.64 -6.19
N LYS A 49 17.98 6.35 -5.95
CA LYS A 49 17.36 7.26 -6.92
C LYS A 49 17.17 8.62 -6.28
N ILE A 50 17.77 9.61 -6.90
CA ILE A 50 17.72 11.01 -6.46
C ILE A 50 16.87 11.81 -7.43
N PHE A 51 15.93 12.57 -6.89
CA PHE A 51 15.10 13.50 -7.67
C PHE A 51 14.87 14.77 -6.88
N THR A 52 14.51 15.83 -7.60
CA THR A 52 14.22 17.12 -7.01
C THR A 52 12.82 17.57 -7.44
N GLN A 53 12.04 18.04 -6.49
CA GLN A 53 10.74 18.66 -6.71
C GLN A 53 10.79 20.10 -6.20
N TYR A 54 10.09 21.00 -6.91
CA TYR A 54 10.04 22.42 -6.56
C TYR A 54 8.59 22.81 -6.25
N PHE A 55 8.38 23.42 -5.09
CA PHE A 55 7.14 24.09 -4.72
C PHE A 55 7.37 25.59 -4.91
N ILE A 56 6.71 26.17 -5.91
CA ILE A 56 6.95 27.56 -6.32
C ILE A 56 5.67 28.35 -6.11
N PRO A 57 5.61 29.24 -5.09
CA PRO A 57 4.53 30.20 -4.97
C PRO A 57 4.65 31.26 -6.08
N TYR A 58 3.55 31.61 -6.70
CA TYR A 58 3.49 32.66 -7.73
C TYR A 58 2.25 33.53 -7.53
N ARG A 59 2.19 34.66 -8.24
CA ARG A 59 1.08 35.61 -8.19
C ARG A 59 0.74 36.17 -9.57
N GLU A 60 -0.51 36.61 -9.74
CA GLU A 60 -1.00 37.34 -10.91
C GLU A 60 -0.78 36.66 -12.28
N LEU A 61 -0.36 35.38 -12.28
CA LEU A 61 -0.05 34.65 -13.51
C LEU A 61 -1.28 33.97 -14.09
N GLY A 62 -2.25 33.60 -13.26
CA GLY A 62 -3.38 32.75 -13.66
C GLY A 62 -2.98 31.27 -13.73
N VAL A 63 -3.55 30.51 -14.67
CA VAL A 63 -3.24 29.07 -14.82
C VAL A 63 -1.91 28.88 -15.53
N VAL A 64 -0.93 28.37 -14.80
CA VAL A 64 0.41 28.08 -15.35
C VAL A 64 0.33 27.04 -16.45
N LYS A 65 0.86 27.36 -17.62
CA LYS A 65 0.92 26.46 -18.78
C LYS A 65 2.21 25.66 -18.85
N ASN A 66 3.32 26.24 -18.43
CA ASN A 66 4.60 25.57 -18.27
C ASN A 66 5.46 26.28 -17.21
N ALA A 67 6.36 25.53 -16.56
CA ALA A 67 7.24 26.02 -15.52
C ALA A 67 8.59 25.30 -15.52
N THR A 68 9.61 26.06 -15.09
CA THR A 68 10.93 25.53 -14.69
C THR A 68 11.28 26.05 -13.31
N SER A 69 12.43 25.70 -12.75
CA SER A 69 12.91 26.31 -11.49
C SER A 69 13.09 27.83 -11.57
N ASP A 70 13.28 28.37 -12.77
CA ASP A 70 13.63 29.76 -13.01
C ASP A 70 12.45 30.63 -13.45
N LEU A 71 11.52 30.06 -14.22
CA LEU A 71 10.45 30.79 -14.89
C LEU A 71 9.15 29.99 -14.89
N LEU A 72 8.04 30.71 -14.76
CA LEU A 72 6.69 30.22 -14.98
C LEU A 72 6.01 31.07 -16.07
N MET A 73 5.14 30.44 -16.87
CA MET A 73 4.39 31.14 -17.90
C MET A 73 2.92 30.75 -17.91
N ASN A 74 2.12 31.73 -18.31
CA ASN A 74 0.75 31.53 -18.77
C ASN A 74 0.56 32.27 -20.09
N ILE A 75 -0.25 31.70 -20.95
CA ILE A 75 -0.79 32.35 -22.15
C ILE A 75 -2.28 32.03 -22.21
N GLU A 76 -3.08 33.07 -22.33
CA GLU A 76 -4.54 32.98 -22.31
C GLU A 76 -5.17 33.90 -23.34
N THR A 77 -6.41 33.67 -23.69
CA THR A 77 -7.17 34.53 -24.57
C THR A 77 -7.52 35.82 -23.84
N GLU A 78 -7.12 36.98 -24.37
CA GLU A 78 -7.48 38.28 -23.85
C GLU A 78 -8.86 38.72 -24.38
N ASP A 79 -9.04 38.57 -25.71
CA ASP A 79 -10.28 38.84 -26.41
C ASP A 79 -10.40 37.92 -27.65
N THR A 80 -11.39 38.12 -28.49
CA THR A 80 -11.64 37.30 -29.68
C THR A 80 -10.49 37.26 -30.73
N LYS A 81 -9.49 38.13 -30.61
CA LYS A 81 -8.41 38.31 -31.57
C LYS A 81 -7.00 38.32 -30.97
N ASN A 82 -6.89 38.42 -29.65
CA ASN A 82 -5.61 38.66 -29.02
C ASN A 82 -5.36 37.62 -27.90
N ALA A 83 -4.10 37.25 -27.74
CA ALA A 83 -3.62 36.46 -26.60
C ALA A 83 -2.78 37.33 -25.67
N ILE A 84 -2.79 37.03 -24.39
CA ILE A 84 -1.94 37.67 -23.39
C ILE A 84 -0.93 36.67 -22.84
N LEU A 85 0.36 36.99 -22.98
CA LEU A 85 1.47 36.27 -22.36
C LEU A 85 1.80 36.88 -21.01
N LYS A 86 1.87 36.06 -19.98
CA LYS A 86 2.32 36.41 -18.63
C LYS A 86 3.51 35.55 -18.23
N LEU A 87 4.56 36.19 -17.67
CA LEU A 87 5.75 35.51 -17.19
C LEU A 87 6.06 35.92 -15.75
N PHE A 88 6.43 34.94 -14.93
CA PHE A 88 6.91 35.14 -13.58
C PHE A 88 8.30 34.51 -13.43
N ALA A 89 9.26 35.27 -12.88
CA ALA A 89 10.60 34.75 -12.60
C ALA A 89 10.75 34.46 -11.10
N THR A 90 11.33 33.32 -10.76
CA THR A 90 11.59 32.93 -9.35
C THR A 90 12.79 33.62 -8.74
N SER A 91 13.68 34.17 -9.59
CA SER A 91 14.85 34.94 -9.23
C SER A 91 15.07 36.09 -10.25
N ALA A 92 16.00 36.98 -9.97
CA ALA A 92 16.31 38.05 -10.90
C ALA A 92 17.01 37.49 -12.16
N GLN A 93 16.39 37.67 -13.31
CA GLN A 93 16.85 37.22 -14.61
C GLN A 93 17.17 38.45 -15.47
N LYS A 94 18.37 38.51 -16.04
CA LYS A 94 18.80 39.63 -16.87
C LYS A 94 18.95 39.22 -18.33
N GLY A 95 18.53 40.11 -19.23
CA GLY A 95 18.70 39.94 -20.66
C GLY A 95 17.95 38.72 -21.21
N LEU A 96 16.77 38.40 -20.68
CA LEU A 96 15.93 37.34 -21.21
C LEU A 96 15.41 37.69 -22.59
N ARG A 97 15.66 36.81 -23.55
CA ARG A 97 15.16 36.93 -24.89
C ARG A 97 13.89 36.11 -25.00
N ILE A 98 12.76 36.76 -25.23
CA ILE A 98 11.44 36.13 -25.39
C ILE A 98 11.12 36.17 -26.89
N VAL A 99 10.79 34.98 -27.44
CA VAL A 99 10.45 34.82 -28.85
C VAL A 99 9.07 34.18 -28.93
N ILE A 100 8.16 34.78 -29.68
CA ILE A 100 6.85 34.23 -29.99
C ILE A 100 6.80 33.94 -31.48
N LYS A 101 6.43 32.70 -31.80
CA LYS A 101 6.29 32.22 -33.18
C LYS A 101 4.85 31.84 -33.48
N ARG A 102 4.51 31.91 -34.77
CA ARG A 102 3.38 31.21 -35.36
C ARG A 102 3.95 30.27 -36.42
N GLN A 103 3.91 28.98 -36.19
CA GLN A 103 4.64 27.98 -36.97
C GLN A 103 6.15 28.31 -37.03
N GLU A 104 6.71 28.55 -38.23
CA GLU A 104 8.13 28.89 -38.39
C GLU A 104 8.42 30.40 -38.29
N ASP A 105 7.41 31.27 -38.35
CA ASP A 105 7.58 32.70 -38.40
C ASP A 105 7.66 33.33 -37.01
N ILE A 106 8.70 34.15 -36.74
CA ILE A 106 8.77 34.96 -35.56
C ILE A 106 7.82 36.16 -35.70
N ILE A 107 6.78 36.18 -34.89
CA ILE A 107 5.78 37.28 -34.90
C ILE A 107 6.09 38.37 -33.89
N TRP A 108 6.86 38.03 -32.86
CA TRP A 108 7.32 39.02 -31.86
C TRP A 108 8.57 38.53 -31.14
N GLU A 109 9.45 39.48 -30.83
CA GLU A 109 10.67 39.22 -30.08
C GLU A 109 10.98 40.40 -29.18
N ASN A 110 11.47 40.14 -27.96
CA ASN A 110 11.89 41.19 -27.02
C ASN A 110 13.00 40.70 -26.12
N ILE A 111 13.83 41.61 -25.64
CA ILE A 111 14.83 41.35 -24.59
C ILE A 111 14.47 42.18 -23.37
N THR A 112 14.34 41.52 -22.21
CA THR A 112 13.91 42.19 -20.98
C THR A 112 14.55 41.57 -19.73
N ASP A 113 14.53 42.32 -18.65
CA ASP A 113 14.90 41.83 -17.32
C ASP A 113 13.64 41.50 -16.55
N LEU A 114 13.64 40.36 -15.85
CA LEU A 114 12.53 39.95 -14.98
C LEU A 114 13.00 39.79 -13.53
N THR A 115 12.12 40.04 -12.61
CA THR A 115 12.35 39.80 -11.17
C THR A 115 11.11 39.25 -10.51
N PRO A 116 11.21 38.58 -9.33
CA PRO A 116 10.04 38.08 -8.60
C PRO A 116 9.06 39.20 -8.13
N LYS A 117 9.46 40.47 -8.25
CA LYS A 117 8.64 41.58 -7.77
C LYS A 117 7.48 41.96 -8.70
N ALA A 118 7.57 41.60 -9.98
CA ALA A 118 6.56 41.97 -10.97
C ALA A 118 6.36 40.85 -12.00
N VAL A 119 5.13 40.65 -12.42
CA VAL A 119 4.78 39.77 -13.55
C VAL A 119 4.97 40.56 -14.84
N PHE A 120 5.70 39.97 -15.79
CA PHE A 120 5.77 40.53 -17.15
C PHE A 120 4.49 40.18 -17.88
N THR A 121 3.94 41.15 -18.59
CA THR A 121 2.70 40.95 -19.35
C THR A 121 2.87 41.57 -20.75
N HIS A 122 2.46 40.83 -21.77
CA HIS A 122 2.48 41.28 -23.16
C HIS A 122 1.26 40.79 -23.92
N THR A 123 0.53 41.71 -24.57
CA THR A 123 -0.60 41.35 -25.45
C THR A 123 -0.10 41.08 -26.86
N ILE A 124 -0.38 39.91 -27.37
CA ILE A 124 -0.03 39.45 -28.70
C ILE A 124 -1.26 39.63 -29.59
N LYS A 125 -1.13 40.50 -30.56
CA LYS A 125 -2.25 40.87 -31.46
C LYS A 125 -2.45 39.85 -32.59
N ASN A 126 -3.71 39.62 -32.95
CA ASN A 126 -4.12 38.80 -34.06
C ASN A 126 -3.62 37.34 -34.02
N ILE A 127 -3.63 36.73 -32.83
CA ILE A 127 -3.27 35.34 -32.60
C ILE A 127 -4.10 34.76 -31.45
N SER A 128 -4.53 33.52 -31.59
CA SER A 128 -5.05 32.74 -30.45
C SER A 128 -3.90 32.04 -29.71
N PRO A 129 -4.07 31.72 -28.41
CA PRO A 129 -3.08 30.91 -27.69
C PRO A 129 -2.71 29.62 -28.41
N ASP A 130 -3.68 28.95 -29.06
CA ASP A 130 -3.49 27.66 -29.74
C ASP A 130 -2.58 27.74 -30.98
N GLU A 131 -2.38 28.93 -31.53
CA GLU A 131 -1.50 29.17 -32.69
C GLU A 131 -0.09 29.63 -32.26
N ALA A 132 0.10 29.99 -30.99
CA ALA A 132 1.34 30.58 -30.49
C ALA A 132 2.32 29.51 -30.00
N GLU A 133 3.59 29.70 -30.35
CA GLU A 133 4.72 29.00 -29.73
C GLU A 133 5.59 30.02 -29.01
N VAL A 134 5.91 29.80 -27.75
CA VAL A 134 6.70 30.71 -26.91
C VAL A 134 8.02 30.06 -26.55
N TYR A 135 9.11 30.79 -26.73
CA TYR A 135 10.47 30.36 -26.39
C TYR A 135 11.16 31.47 -25.58
N ILE A 136 11.76 31.11 -24.45
CA ILE A 136 12.44 32.06 -23.56
C ILE A 136 13.88 31.59 -23.35
N TYR A 137 14.82 32.43 -23.74
CA TYR A 137 16.24 32.18 -23.63
C TYR A 137 16.89 33.10 -22.61
N CYS A 138 17.91 32.61 -21.92
CA CYS A 138 18.77 33.47 -21.10
C CYS A 138 19.73 34.30 -21.97
N SER A 139 20.44 35.25 -21.36
CA SER A 139 21.41 36.12 -22.02
C SER A 139 22.53 35.37 -22.75
N THR A 140 22.81 34.12 -22.40
CA THR A 140 23.82 33.27 -23.07
C THR A 140 23.24 32.46 -24.22
N GLY A 141 21.94 32.59 -24.52
CA GLY A 141 21.24 31.87 -25.58
C GLY A 141 20.75 30.47 -25.18
N LYS A 142 20.86 30.04 -23.92
CA LYS A 142 20.30 28.80 -23.43
C LYS A 142 18.78 28.92 -23.32
N LEU A 143 18.03 27.97 -23.84
CA LEU A 143 16.57 27.87 -23.67
C LEU A 143 16.25 27.57 -22.19
N LEU A 144 15.46 28.43 -21.56
CA LEU A 144 15.00 28.26 -20.17
C LEU A 144 13.59 27.69 -20.09
N LEU A 145 12.70 28.13 -20.98
CA LEU A 145 11.30 27.70 -21.01
C LEU A 145 10.78 27.74 -22.43
N SER A 146 9.94 26.79 -22.79
CA SER A 146 9.17 26.84 -24.04
C SER A 146 7.76 26.32 -23.82
N TRP A 147 6.84 26.77 -24.66
CA TRP A 147 5.48 26.28 -24.66
C TRP A 147 4.90 26.30 -26.08
N LYS A 148 4.10 25.27 -26.36
CA LYS A 148 3.28 25.13 -27.55
C LYS A 148 1.97 24.48 -27.13
N ALA A 149 0.85 24.90 -27.71
CA ALA A 149 -0.43 24.28 -27.43
C ALA A 149 -0.41 22.79 -27.79
N GLU A 150 -0.99 21.96 -26.95
CA GLU A 150 -1.18 20.54 -27.26
C GLU A 150 -2.18 20.39 -28.40
N SER A 151 -1.99 19.37 -29.22
CA SER A 151 -2.95 19.04 -30.27
C SER A 151 -4.32 18.75 -29.65
N THR A 152 -5.35 19.36 -30.21
CA THR A 152 -6.75 19.10 -29.83
C THR A 152 -7.27 17.79 -30.44
N GLU A 153 -6.43 17.06 -31.15
CA GLU A 153 -6.78 15.76 -31.71
C GLU A 153 -7.09 14.77 -30.59
N ILE A 154 -8.33 14.33 -30.52
CA ILE A 154 -8.76 13.30 -29.59
C ILE A 154 -8.15 11.98 -30.05
N LYS A 155 -7.11 11.56 -29.34
CA LYS A 155 -6.55 10.21 -29.56
C LYS A 155 -7.59 9.16 -29.24
N PRO A 156 -7.66 8.06 -30.00
CA PRO A 156 -8.56 6.96 -29.67
C PRO A 156 -8.25 6.46 -28.25
N ILE A 157 -9.31 6.19 -27.50
CA ILE A 157 -9.17 5.60 -26.16
C ILE A 157 -8.48 4.24 -26.34
N PRO A 158 -7.34 3.99 -25.68
CA PRO A 158 -6.67 2.71 -25.78
C PRO A 158 -7.58 1.58 -25.26
N GLU A 159 -7.43 0.39 -25.83
CA GLU A 159 -8.14 -0.78 -25.31
C GLU A 159 -7.78 -1.00 -23.84
N PRO A 160 -8.75 -1.44 -23.00
CA PRO A 160 -8.47 -1.76 -21.63
C PRO A 160 -7.41 -2.84 -21.51
N ALA A 161 -6.58 -2.74 -20.47
CA ALA A 161 -5.57 -3.75 -20.16
C ALA A 161 -6.23 -5.13 -20.00
N LYS A 162 -5.61 -6.15 -20.59
CA LYS A 162 -6.06 -7.54 -20.46
C LYS A 162 -5.40 -8.18 -19.24
N PRO A 163 -6.12 -9.02 -18.47
CA PRO A 163 -5.52 -9.75 -17.36
C PRO A 163 -4.43 -10.69 -17.87
N ALA A 164 -3.48 -11.04 -16.99
CA ALA A 164 -2.47 -12.04 -17.32
C ALA A 164 -3.15 -13.38 -17.69
N LEU A 165 -2.63 -14.04 -18.74
CA LEU A 165 -3.12 -15.37 -19.11
C LEU A 165 -2.77 -16.39 -18.01
N PRO A 166 -3.60 -17.43 -17.82
CA PRO A 166 -3.21 -18.57 -16.97
C PRO A 166 -1.82 -19.10 -17.36
N PRO A 167 -0.97 -19.51 -16.42
CA PRO A 167 0.40 -19.94 -16.72
C PRO A 167 0.49 -21.02 -17.81
N SER A 168 -0.47 -21.96 -17.85
CA SER A 168 -0.53 -23.02 -18.85
C SER A 168 -0.74 -22.54 -20.28
N GLU A 169 -1.37 -21.37 -20.46
CA GLU A 169 -1.70 -20.78 -21.76
C GLU A 169 -0.60 -19.83 -22.28
N VAL A 170 0.35 -19.45 -21.44
CA VAL A 170 1.50 -18.63 -21.84
C VAL A 170 2.44 -19.47 -22.70
N ARG A 171 2.82 -18.96 -23.89
CA ARG A 171 3.47 -19.79 -24.93
C ARG A 171 4.91 -20.19 -24.60
N SER A 172 5.74 -19.28 -24.06
CA SER A 172 7.17 -19.53 -23.87
C SER A 172 7.61 -19.36 -22.42
N THR A 173 8.72 -20.00 -22.04
CA THR A 173 9.36 -19.83 -20.72
C THR A 173 9.83 -18.40 -20.52
N GLU A 174 10.25 -17.69 -21.57
CA GLU A 174 10.57 -16.28 -21.55
C GLU A 174 9.39 -15.43 -21.11
N GLN A 175 8.22 -15.62 -21.73
CA GLN A 175 7.00 -14.87 -21.38
C GLN A 175 6.51 -15.24 -19.98
N LEU A 176 6.66 -16.48 -19.54
CA LEU A 176 6.36 -16.90 -18.17
C LEU A 176 7.24 -16.15 -17.18
N TYR A 177 8.55 -16.08 -17.43
CA TYR A 177 9.47 -15.31 -16.60
C TYR A 177 9.08 -13.83 -16.53
N LEU A 178 8.88 -13.18 -17.68
CA LEU A 178 8.53 -11.75 -17.74
C LEU A 178 7.18 -11.45 -17.07
N THR A 179 6.20 -12.33 -17.23
CA THR A 179 4.89 -12.18 -16.56
C THR A 179 5.04 -12.34 -15.04
N GLY A 180 5.77 -13.36 -14.59
CA GLY A 180 6.05 -13.56 -13.17
C GLY A 180 6.78 -12.37 -12.55
N LEU A 181 7.82 -11.86 -13.23
CA LEU A 181 8.57 -10.69 -12.79
C LEU A 181 7.69 -9.45 -12.71
N HIS A 182 6.83 -9.21 -13.70
CA HIS A 182 5.89 -8.11 -13.70
C HIS A 182 4.94 -8.20 -12.50
N LEU A 183 4.32 -9.36 -12.27
CA LEU A 183 3.41 -9.57 -11.14
C LEU A 183 4.10 -9.40 -9.79
N GLU A 184 5.38 -9.79 -9.68
CA GLU A 184 6.18 -9.57 -8.47
C GLU A 184 6.48 -8.09 -8.26
N GLN A 185 6.90 -7.38 -9.31
CA GLN A 185 7.20 -5.95 -9.26
C GLN A 185 5.99 -5.10 -8.88
N TYR A 186 4.82 -5.43 -9.44
CA TYR A 186 3.56 -4.72 -9.15
C TYR A 186 2.82 -5.28 -7.93
N ARG A 187 3.34 -6.29 -7.24
CA ARG A 187 2.73 -6.91 -6.06
C ARG A 187 1.26 -7.28 -6.29
N HIS A 188 0.98 -7.90 -7.43
CA HIS A 188 -0.39 -8.17 -7.84
C HIS A 188 -1.16 -8.95 -6.78
N ALA A 189 -2.38 -8.50 -6.42
CA ALA A 189 -3.14 -9.07 -5.32
C ALA A 189 -3.69 -10.47 -5.64
N THR A 190 -4.10 -10.70 -6.89
CA THR A 190 -4.83 -11.90 -7.32
C THR A 190 -3.91 -12.96 -7.91
N TYR A 191 -2.91 -12.56 -8.72
CA TYR A 191 -2.02 -13.50 -9.41
C TYR A 191 -0.72 -13.69 -8.65
N ASN A 192 -0.29 -14.96 -8.48
CA ASN A 192 0.99 -15.26 -7.86
C ASN A 192 2.11 -15.33 -8.90
N PRO A 193 3.22 -14.61 -8.73
CA PRO A 193 4.38 -14.71 -9.63
C PRO A 193 4.96 -16.11 -9.70
N THR A 194 4.94 -16.84 -8.58
CA THR A 194 5.49 -18.20 -8.49
C THR A 194 4.78 -19.21 -9.38
N ASP A 195 3.50 -19.04 -9.68
CA ASP A 195 2.75 -19.94 -10.56
C ASP A 195 3.33 -19.93 -11.97
N TYR A 196 3.81 -18.77 -12.41
CA TYR A 196 4.46 -18.58 -13.71
C TYR A 196 5.89 -19.13 -13.71
N TYR A 197 6.68 -18.85 -12.67
CA TYR A 197 8.03 -19.39 -12.54
C TYR A 197 8.01 -20.93 -12.47
N LEU A 198 7.11 -21.51 -11.68
CA LEU A 198 6.98 -22.96 -11.54
C LEU A 198 6.51 -23.63 -12.83
N GLU A 199 5.59 -23.01 -13.58
CA GLU A 199 5.19 -23.53 -14.89
C GLU A 199 6.35 -23.49 -15.89
N ALA A 200 7.16 -22.44 -15.88
CA ALA A 200 8.37 -22.39 -16.70
C ALA A 200 9.34 -23.52 -16.34
N LEU A 201 9.59 -23.74 -15.04
CA LEU A 201 10.46 -24.82 -14.53
C LEU A 201 9.88 -26.23 -14.75
N ARG A 202 8.56 -26.37 -14.83
CA ARG A 202 7.92 -27.61 -15.24
C ARG A 202 8.22 -27.96 -16.70
N ARG A 203 8.29 -26.95 -17.59
CA ARG A 203 8.63 -27.14 -19.01
C ARG A 203 10.12 -27.31 -19.22
N ASP A 204 10.94 -26.50 -18.54
CA ASP A 204 12.41 -26.58 -18.54
C ASP A 204 12.95 -26.35 -17.13
N ASN A 205 13.27 -27.44 -16.43
CA ASN A 205 13.75 -27.38 -15.06
C ASN A 205 15.17 -26.79 -14.94
N SER A 206 15.85 -26.58 -16.06
CA SER A 206 17.19 -26.01 -16.15
C SER A 206 17.20 -24.52 -16.47
N ASP A 207 16.02 -23.90 -16.70
CA ASP A 207 15.94 -22.45 -17.00
C ASP A 207 16.58 -21.62 -15.89
N ILE A 208 17.62 -20.85 -16.25
CA ILE A 208 18.48 -20.13 -15.32
C ILE A 208 17.70 -19.02 -14.62
N ARG A 209 16.91 -18.21 -15.36
CA ARG A 209 16.23 -17.04 -14.83
C ARG A 209 15.08 -17.43 -13.91
N ASN A 210 14.29 -18.43 -14.29
CA ASN A 210 13.19 -18.90 -13.46
C ASN A 210 13.70 -19.61 -12.18
N ASN A 211 14.80 -20.34 -12.23
CA ASN A 211 15.45 -20.88 -11.03
C ASN A 211 15.99 -19.74 -10.13
N ASN A 212 16.66 -18.73 -10.70
CA ASN A 212 17.15 -17.57 -9.94
C ASN A 212 15.99 -16.79 -9.32
N ALA A 213 14.91 -16.50 -10.06
CA ALA A 213 13.74 -15.81 -9.57
C ALA A 213 13.05 -16.58 -8.41
N MET A 214 12.86 -17.88 -8.54
CA MET A 214 12.33 -18.72 -7.46
C MET A 214 13.23 -18.71 -6.23
N GLY A 215 14.56 -18.81 -6.44
CA GLY A 215 15.53 -18.72 -5.34
C GLY A 215 15.45 -17.39 -4.60
N LEU A 216 15.43 -16.28 -5.32
CA LEU A 216 15.31 -14.93 -4.73
C LEU A 216 13.96 -14.74 -4.04
N TRP A 217 12.86 -15.19 -4.65
CA TRP A 217 11.54 -15.14 -4.02
C TRP A 217 11.51 -15.91 -2.70
N LEU A 218 12.03 -17.14 -2.67
CA LEU A 218 12.10 -17.97 -1.46
C LEU A 218 13.00 -17.35 -0.39
N PHE A 219 14.13 -16.75 -0.78
CA PHE A 219 15.00 -16.00 0.13
C PHE A 219 14.23 -14.86 0.83
N ARG A 220 13.53 -14.03 0.06
CA ARG A 220 12.69 -12.95 0.60
C ARG A 220 11.55 -13.44 1.51
N LYS A 221 11.17 -14.71 1.37
CA LYS A 221 10.19 -15.38 2.22
C LYS A 221 10.80 -16.12 3.42
N GLY A 222 12.10 -15.99 3.66
CA GLY A 222 12.81 -16.65 4.77
C GLY A 222 13.04 -18.16 4.57
N GLN A 223 12.73 -18.69 3.38
CA GLN A 223 12.86 -20.12 3.04
C GLN A 223 14.28 -20.44 2.51
N PHE A 224 15.30 -20.15 3.30
CA PHE A 224 16.71 -20.17 2.87
C PHE A 224 17.15 -21.54 2.30
N LYS A 225 16.82 -22.65 2.95
CA LYS A 225 17.18 -24.00 2.47
C LYS A 225 16.55 -24.33 1.12
N LYS A 226 15.29 -23.91 0.91
CA LYS A 226 14.61 -24.11 -0.38
C LYS A 226 15.19 -23.19 -1.46
N ALA A 227 15.51 -21.95 -1.11
CA ALA A 227 16.12 -20.97 -2.01
C ALA A 227 17.47 -21.46 -2.55
N GLU A 228 18.30 -22.03 -1.68
CA GLU A 228 19.63 -22.59 -2.06
C GLU A 228 19.54 -23.61 -3.18
N LEU A 229 18.54 -24.49 -3.16
CA LEU A 229 18.37 -25.54 -4.17
C LEU A 229 18.17 -24.95 -5.57
N TYR A 230 17.30 -23.94 -5.68
CA TYR A 230 17.03 -23.25 -6.94
C TYR A 230 18.24 -22.47 -7.44
N LEU A 231 18.91 -21.74 -6.56
CA LEU A 231 20.09 -20.92 -6.94
C LEU A 231 21.27 -21.78 -7.36
N ARG A 232 21.54 -22.88 -6.66
CA ARG A 232 22.57 -23.83 -7.10
C ARG A 232 22.22 -24.47 -8.46
N LYS A 233 20.94 -24.73 -8.72
CA LYS A 233 20.48 -25.23 -10.01
C LYS A 233 20.73 -24.21 -11.12
N ALA A 234 20.36 -22.94 -10.87
CA ALA A 234 20.64 -21.84 -11.81
C ALA A 234 22.13 -21.73 -12.15
N ILE A 235 23.01 -21.76 -11.12
CA ILE A 235 24.44 -21.66 -11.30
C ILE A 235 25.00 -22.87 -12.06
N ASN A 236 24.57 -24.07 -11.74
CA ASN A 236 25.03 -25.29 -12.45
C ASN A 236 24.74 -25.20 -13.95
N THR A 237 23.52 -24.78 -14.32
CA THR A 237 23.18 -24.60 -15.73
C THR A 237 23.95 -23.44 -16.36
N LEU A 238 24.06 -22.30 -15.63
CA LEU A 238 24.76 -21.10 -16.10
C LEU A 238 26.23 -21.40 -16.44
N THR A 239 26.88 -22.29 -15.70
CA THR A 239 28.31 -22.61 -15.82
C THR A 239 28.61 -23.86 -16.60
N GLU A 240 27.62 -24.61 -17.07
CA GLU A 240 27.82 -25.89 -17.78
C GLU A 240 28.77 -25.77 -18.97
N ARG A 241 28.67 -24.67 -19.71
CA ARG A 241 29.53 -24.42 -20.92
C ARG A 241 30.49 -23.26 -20.77
N ASN A 242 30.34 -22.43 -19.74
CA ASN A 242 31.18 -21.27 -19.49
C ASN A 242 31.39 -21.08 -17.98
N PRO A 243 32.56 -21.41 -17.43
CA PRO A 243 32.88 -21.24 -16.01
C PRO A 243 32.90 -19.75 -15.56
N ASN A 244 32.90 -18.82 -16.51
CA ASN A 244 32.93 -17.39 -16.28
C ASN A 244 31.72 -16.72 -16.98
N PRO A 245 30.47 -16.99 -16.52
CA PRO A 245 29.29 -16.46 -17.16
C PRO A 245 29.24 -14.94 -17.04
N TYR A 246 28.50 -14.31 -17.94
CA TYR A 246 28.32 -12.85 -17.93
C TYR A 246 27.47 -12.38 -16.74
N ASP A 247 26.49 -13.16 -16.31
CA ASP A 247 25.58 -12.82 -15.22
C ASP A 247 26.12 -13.26 -13.85
N GLY A 248 26.22 -12.32 -12.91
CA GLY A 248 26.65 -12.55 -11.53
C GLY A 248 25.50 -12.66 -10.52
N GLU A 249 24.26 -12.38 -10.93
CA GLU A 249 23.11 -12.33 -10.03
C GLU A 249 22.87 -13.63 -9.25
N PRO A 250 22.85 -14.82 -9.87
CA PRO A 250 22.64 -16.06 -9.14
C PRO A 250 23.69 -16.33 -8.06
N TYR A 251 24.95 -15.90 -8.29
CA TYR A 251 26.01 -16.01 -7.30
C TYR A 251 25.79 -15.08 -6.10
N TYR A 252 25.41 -13.83 -6.37
CA TYR A 252 25.12 -12.88 -5.30
C TYR A 252 23.94 -13.36 -4.44
N ASN A 253 22.86 -13.78 -5.09
CA ASN A 253 21.68 -14.31 -4.40
C ASN A 253 22.01 -15.58 -3.60
N LEU A 254 22.85 -16.47 -4.14
CA LEU A 254 23.33 -17.65 -3.39
C LEU A 254 24.18 -17.23 -2.18
N GLY A 255 25.04 -16.25 -2.34
CA GLY A 255 25.86 -15.70 -1.23
C GLY A 255 24.99 -15.21 -0.08
N LEU A 256 23.91 -14.45 -0.37
CA LEU A 256 22.95 -14.02 0.64
C LEU A 256 22.31 -15.21 1.36
N VAL A 257 21.78 -16.17 0.60
CA VAL A 257 21.12 -17.36 1.14
C VAL A 257 22.05 -18.19 2.04
N LEU A 258 23.30 -18.34 1.65
CA LEU A 258 24.31 -19.06 2.42
C LEU A 258 24.71 -18.31 3.70
N LYS A 259 24.85 -16.97 3.62
CA LYS A 259 25.14 -16.11 4.77
C LYS A 259 24.04 -16.25 5.85
N TYR A 260 22.76 -16.20 5.45
CA TYR A 260 21.64 -16.40 6.39
C TYR A 260 21.50 -17.83 6.94
N GLN A 261 22.28 -18.78 6.44
CA GLN A 261 22.41 -20.14 6.96
C GLN A 261 23.73 -20.38 7.71
N ASP A 262 24.49 -19.33 8.03
CA ASP A 262 25.83 -19.41 8.66
C ASP A 262 26.87 -20.23 7.85
N LYS A 263 26.66 -20.43 6.54
CA LYS A 263 27.60 -21.08 5.63
C LYS A 263 28.59 -20.04 5.07
N THR A 264 29.38 -19.43 5.97
CA THR A 264 30.14 -18.22 5.69
C THR A 264 31.23 -18.40 4.62
N VAL A 265 31.91 -19.54 4.58
CA VAL A 265 32.95 -19.83 3.57
C VAL A 265 32.35 -19.91 2.17
N GLU A 266 31.29 -20.70 2.00
CA GLU A 266 30.62 -20.81 0.70
C GLU A 266 29.97 -19.49 0.28
N ALA A 267 29.44 -18.70 1.25
CA ALA A 267 28.90 -17.37 0.99
C ALA A 267 29.97 -16.42 0.48
N TYR A 268 31.17 -16.44 1.08
CA TYR A 268 32.29 -15.64 0.65
C TYR A 268 32.68 -15.97 -0.81
N ASP A 269 32.84 -17.24 -1.13
CA ASP A 269 33.15 -17.68 -2.49
C ASP A 269 32.11 -17.23 -3.53
N ALA A 270 30.81 -17.32 -3.15
CA ALA A 270 29.72 -16.90 -4.01
C ALA A 270 29.74 -15.37 -4.25
N PHE A 271 29.87 -14.57 -3.21
CA PHE A 271 29.99 -13.11 -3.35
C PHE A 271 31.22 -12.70 -4.13
N TYR A 272 32.39 -13.34 -3.87
CA TYR A 272 33.59 -13.06 -4.59
C TYR A 272 33.44 -13.34 -6.10
N LYS A 273 32.78 -14.45 -6.44
CA LYS A 273 32.47 -14.77 -7.84
C LYS A 273 31.49 -13.73 -8.46
N ALA A 274 30.52 -13.27 -7.75
CA ALA A 274 29.60 -12.20 -8.21
C ALA A 274 30.36 -10.91 -8.53
N CYS A 275 31.38 -10.52 -7.72
CA CYS A 275 32.18 -9.32 -7.91
C CYS A 275 33.03 -9.31 -9.20
N TRP A 276 33.13 -10.44 -9.90
CA TRP A 276 33.80 -10.47 -11.22
C TRP A 276 32.98 -9.67 -12.27
N LYS A 277 31.75 -9.34 -11.97
CA LYS A 277 30.86 -8.51 -12.81
C LYS A 277 30.68 -7.14 -12.18
N ALA A 278 30.86 -6.10 -12.97
CA ALA A 278 30.80 -4.71 -12.49
C ALA A 278 29.45 -4.36 -11.80
N ALA A 279 28.36 -4.93 -12.31
CA ALA A 279 27.02 -4.71 -11.76
C ALA A 279 26.86 -5.19 -10.30
N TRP A 280 27.68 -6.15 -9.87
CA TRP A 280 27.57 -6.75 -8.53
C TRP A 280 28.76 -6.40 -7.61
N GLN A 281 29.67 -5.52 -8.07
CA GLN A 281 30.85 -5.15 -7.27
C GLN A 281 30.54 -4.36 -6.02
N ASP A 282 29.58 -3.42 -6.07
CA ASP A 282 29.16 -2.66 -4.89
C ASP A 282 28.61 -3.59 -3.81
N SER A 283 27.51 -4.25 -4.09
CA SER A 283 26.81 -5.11 -3.12
C SER A 283 27.60 -6.36 -2.73
N GLY A 284 28.35 -6.94 -3.68
CA GLY A 284 29.21 -8.09 -3.44
C GLY A 284 30.37 -7.76 -2.51
N TYR A 285 31.13 -6.70 -2.77
CA TYR A 285 32.23 -6.28 -1.90
C TYR A 285 31.75 -5.78 -0.52
N TYR A 286 30.57 -5.15 -0.44
CA TYR A 286 29.96 -4.84 0.85
C TYR A 286 29.70 -6.10 1.67
N SER A 287 29.13 -7.14 1.05
CA SER A 287 28.83 -8.41 1.72
C SER A 287 30.12 -9.18 2.10
N LEU A 288 31.15 -9.15 1.26
CA LEU A 288 32.49 -9.69 1.59
C LEU A 288 33.06 -8.99 2.81
N ALA A 289 33.04 -7.64 2.83
CA ALA A 289 33.52 -6.87 3.98
C ALA A 289 32.82 -7.20 5.29
N GLN A 290 31.51 -7.47 5.23
CA GLN A 290 30.76 -7.95 6.40
C GLN A 290 31.27 -9.33 6.88
N LEU A 291 31.49 -10.27 5.95
CA LEU A 291 32.01 -11.60 6.29
C LEU A 291 33.43 -11.56 6.83
N SER A 292 34.33 -10.80 6.20
CA SER A 292 35.69 -10.60 6.68
C SER A 292 35.72 -9.94 8.07
N ALA A 293 34.87 -8.94 8.30
CA ALA A 293 34.72 -8.32 9.63
C ALA A 293 34.25 -9.33 10.67
N ALA A 294 33.27 -10.19 10.35
CA ALA A 294 32.76 -11.23 11.22
C ALA A 294 33.83 -12.27 11.62
N HIS A 295 34.84 -12.44 10.79
CA HIS A 295 36.00 -13.29 11.06
C HIS A 295 37.19 -12.52 11.68
N ASN A 296 37.04 -11.23 12.01
CA ASN A 296 38.11 -10.34 12.49
C ASN A 296 39.24 -10.13 11.49
N GLU A 297 39.01 -10.34 10.21
CA GLU A 297 39.96 -10.10 9.13
C GLU A 297 39.91 -8.63 8.68
N TRP A 298 40.28 -7.72 9.58
CA TRP A 298 40.02 -6.29 9.44
C TRP A 298 40.69 -5.63 8.25
N ASP A 299 41.90 -6.06 7.84
CA ASP A 299 42.60 -5.53 6.67
C ASP A 299 41.89 -5.94 5.37
N ASN A 300 41.44 -7.20 5.29
CA ASN A 300 40.65 -7.68 4.16
C ASN A 300 39.29 -6.92 4.12
N ALA A 301 38.62 -6.80 5.25
CA ALA A 301 37.37 -6.06 5.35
C ALA A 301 37.54 -4.60 4.88
N LEU A 302 38.62 -3.94 5.26
CA LEU A 302 38.93 -2.57 4.81
C LEU A 302 39.15 -2.48 3.31
N TYR A 303 39.90 -3.44 2.74
CA TYR A 303 40.07 -3.51 1.29
C TYR A 303 38.76 -3.66 0.56
N GLU A 304 37.95 -4.60 0.98
CA GLU A 304 36.67 -4.94 0.36
C GLU A 304 35.69 -3.79 0.45
N ILE A 305 35.54 -3.15 1.62
CA ILE A 305 34.61 -2.02 1.75
C ILE A 305 35.04 -0.82 0.92
N ASN A 306 36.33 -0.63 0.73
CA ASN A 306 36.84 0.39 -0.20
C ASN A 306 36.46 0.09 -1.64
N GLN A 307 36.50 -1.19 -2.07
CA GLN A 307 36.07 -1.58 -3.41
C GLN A 307 34.56 -1.31 -3.62
N SER A 308 33.74 -1.58 -2.62
CA SER A 308 32.30 -1.25 -2.65
C SER A 308 32.11 0.26 -2.80
N LEU A 309 32.73 1.07 -1.95
CA LEU A 309 32.56 2.53 -1.93
C LEU A 309 33.11 3.24 -3.18
N VAL A 310 34.09 2.65 -3.89
CA VAL A 310 34.52 3.16 -5.21
C VAL A 310 33.38 3.05 -6.23
N ARG A 311 32.53 2.07 -6.13
CA ARG A 311 31.39 1.84 -7.03
C ARG A 311 30.14 2.61 -6.61
N ASN A 312 29.87 2.67 -5.32
CA ASN A 312 28.74 3.40 -4.76
C ASN A 312 29.19 4.26 -3.56
N TRP A 313 29.58 5.49 -3.86
CA TRP A 313 30.03 6.45 -2.86
C TRP A 313 28.97 6.81 -1.82
N HIS A 314 27.69 6.71 -2.19
CA HIS A 314 26.54 7.00 -1.36
C HIS A 314 26.02 5.78 -0.58
N ASN A 315 26.75 4.67 -0.55
CA ASN A 315 26.40 3.55 0.32
C ASN A 315 26.60 3.93 1.80
N HIS A 316 25.57 4.48 2.43
CA HIS A 316 25.63 4.95 3.82
C HIS A 316 25.93 3.83 4.82
N ARG A 317 25.41 2.61 4.59
CA ARG A 317 25.75 1.42 5.38
C ARG A 317 27.19 1.00 5.17
N GLY A 318 27.71 1.12 3.94
CA GLY A 318 29.10 0.88 3.62
C GLY A 318 30.04 1.86 4.33
N ARG A 319 29.65 3.14 4.41
CA ARG A 319 30.39 4.16 5.16
C ARG A 319 30.40 3.89 6.66
N HIS A 320 29.28 3.45 7.23
CA HIS A 320 29.18 3.00 8.60
C HIS A 320 30.10 1.80 8.86
N LEU A 321 29.99 0.75 8.02
CA LEU A 321 30.84 -0.44 8.13
C LEU A 321 32.32 -0.08 8.07
N LYS A 322 32.73 0.81 7.16
CA LYS A 322 34.11 1.28 7.06
C LYS A 322 34.56 2.05 8.31
N ALA A 323 33.70 2.89 8.90
CA ALA A 323 34.01 3.60 10.14
C ALA A 323 34.26 2.63 11.29
N MET A 324 33.41 1.59 11.44
CA MET A 324 33.60 0.51 12.39
C MET A 324 34.91 -0.25 12.17
N ILE A 325 35.22 -0.65 10.94
CA ILE A 325 36.47 -1.36 10.60
C ILE A 325 37.71 -0.52 10.95
N LEU A 326 37.69 0.78 10.62
CA LEU A 326 38.79 1.70 10.99
C LEU A 326 38.95 1.82 12.50
N ARG A 327 37.85 1.87 13.28
CA ARG A 327 37.92 1.85 14.75
C ARG A 327 38.55 0.54 15.26
N LYS A 328 38.13 -0.60 14.76
CA LYS A 328 38.66 -1.92 15.16
C LYS A 328 40.14 -2.08 14.79
N LEU A 329 40.63 -1.42 13.72
CA LEU A 329 42.05 -1.33 13.35
C LEU A 329 42.86 -0.31 14.17
N GLY A 330 42.24 0.46 15.07
CA GLY A 330 42.91 1.54 15.80
C GLY A 330 43.24 2.76 14.95
N ARG A 331 42.65 2.90 13.75
CA ARG A 331 42.85 4.01 12.79
C ARG A 331 41.86 5.16 13.09
N GLU A 332 41.87 5.63 14.31
CA GLU A 332 40.84 6.59 14.82
C GLU A 332 40.78 7.88 14.02
N LYS A 333 41.91 8.46 13.59
CA LYS A 333 41.91 9.72 12.82
C LYS A 333 41.17 9.57 11.49
N GLU A 334 41.41 8.47 10.79
CA GLU A 334 40.75 8.21 9.52
C GLU A 334 39.25 7.91 9.69
N ALA A 335 38.87 7.21 10.78
CA ALA A 335 37.50 6.99 11.12
C ALA A 335 36.77 8.33 11.36
N ILE A 336 37.37 9.25 12.13
CA ILE A 336 36.78 10.58 12.42
C ILE A 336 36.61 11.40 11.13
N GLU A 337 37.57 11.38 10.23
CA GLU A 337 37.50 12.07 8.93
C GLU A 337 36.36 11.52 8.07
N LEU A 338 36.28 10.19 7.95
CA LEU A 338 35.21 9.51 7.22
C LEU A 338 33.83 9.81 7.80
N ILE A 339 33.70 9.81 9.13
CA ILE A 339 32.45 10.12 9.81
C ILE A 339 32.03 11.57 9.51
N LYS A 340 32.93 12.54 9.62
CA LYS A 340 32.65 13.94 9.28
C LYS A 340 32.16 14.10 7.85
N GLU A 341 32.86 13.47 6.92
CA GLU A 341 32.47 13.48 5.50
C GLU A 341 31.07 12.85 5.30
N SER A 342 30.83 11.67 5.91
CA SER A 342 29.56 10.97 5.80
C SER A 342 28.39 11.77 6.36
N LEU A 343 28.59 12.49 7.47
CA LEU A 343 27.56 13.34 8.07
C LEU A 343 27.33 14.65 7.29
N ASN A 344 28.27 15.08 6.45
CA ASN A 344 28.05 16.17 5.50
C ASN A 344 27.18 15.73 4.32
N ILE A 345 27.27 14.46 3.92
CA ILE A 345 26.45 13.87 2.85
C ILE A 345 25.05 13.58 3.38
N ASP A 346 24.96 12.87 4.51
CA ASP A 346 23.71 12.51 5.13
C ASP A 346 23.76 12.70 6.67
N LYS A 347 23.00 13.67 7.16
CA LYS A 347 22.87 13.98 8.58
C LYS A 347 22.21 12.86 9.39
N PHE A 348 21.45 11.98 8.73
CA PHE A 348 20.73 10.85 9.33
C PHE A 348 21.51 9.54 9.27
N ASN A 349 22.79 9.55 8.89
CA ASN A 349 23.64 8.35 8.99
C ASN A 349 23.86 8.00 10.48
N PHE A 350 22.91 7.27 11.08
CA PHE A 350 22.93 6.88 12.49
C PHE A 350 24.15 6.01 12.81
N GLY A 351 24.57 5.13 11.91
CA GLY A 351 25.74 4.29 12.10
C GLY A 351 27.00 5.11 12.30
N CYS A 352 27.26 6.10 11.44
CA CYS A 352 28.41 6.99 11.60
C CYS A 352 28.32 7.84 12.88
N ARG A 353 27.12 8.26 13.29
CA ARG A 353 26.95 8.98 14.57
C ARG A 353 27.21 8.09 15.78
N PHE A 354 26.76 6.85 15.72
CA PHE A 354 26.97 5.88 16.79
C PHE A 354 28.47 5.52 16.90
N GLU A 355 29.17 5.35 15.79
CA GLU A 355 30.61 5.16 15.75
C GLU A 355 31.37 6.35 16.37
N ALA A 356 30.92 7.59 16.11
CA ALA A 356 31.50 8.78 16.75
C ALA A 356 31.33 8.74 18.28
N TRP A 357 30.18 8.29 18.75
CA TRP A 357 29.94 8.11 20.18
C TRP A 357 30.82 7.02 20.79
N LEU A 358 30.90 5.84 20.17
CA LEU A 358 31.76 4.76 20.65
C LEU A 358 33.23 5.19 20.76
N GLN A 359 33.72 6.01 19.82
CA GLN A 359 35.08 6.53 19.82
C GLN A 359 35.31 7.62 20.87
N SER A 360 34.28 8.36 21.26
CA SER A 360 34.41 9.41 22.27
C SER A 360 34.71 8.87 23.66
N GLY A 361 34.38 7.62 23.95
CA GLY A 361 34.47 7.01 25.28
C GLY A 361 33.46 7.56 26.30
N GLU A 362 32.51 8.38 25.85
CA GLU A 362 31.42 8.88 26.70
C GLU A 362 30.49 7.75 27.12
N LYS A 363 30.07 7.74 28.39
CA LYS A 363 29.18 6.69 28.92
C LYS A 363 27.75 6.82 28.41
N GLU A 364 27.27 8.06 28.23
CA GLU A 364 25.90 8.34 27.79
C GLU A 364 25.85 8.69 26.30
N MET A 365 24.84 8.19 25.62
CA MET A 365 24.61 8.52 24.24
C MET A 365 24.30 10.02 24.09
N PRO A 366 24.95 10.74 23.15
CA PRO A 366 24.75 12.18 22.96
C PRO A 366 23.26 12.51 22.72
N SER A 367 22.79 13.57 23.41
CA SER A 367 21.40 14.03 23.27
C SER A 367 21.02 14.37 21.83
N SER A 368 21.97 14.89 21.04
CA SER A 368 21.77 15.17 19.60
C SER A 368 21.46 13.90 18.79
N LEU A 369 22.10 12.77 19.07
CA LEU A 369 21.82 11.50 18.42
C LEU A 369 20.48 10.94 18.88
N ARG A 370 20.21 10.97 20.18
CA ARG A 370 18.95 10.51 20.77
C ARG A 370 17.74 11.25 20.19
N VAL A 371 17.82 12.58 20.05
CA VAL A 371 16.76 13.40 19.44
C VAL A 371 16.51 13.02 17.98
N LEU A 372 17.56 12.73 17.22
CA LEU A 372 17.42 12.30 15.82
C LEU A 372 16.85 10.89 15.67
N MET A 373 17.25 9.95 16.53
CA MET A 373 16.74 8.58 16.53
C MET A 373 15.32 8.50 17.10
N ARG A 374 14.87 9.54 17.80
CA ARG A 374 13.55 9.64 18.46
C ARG A 374 13.32 8.49 19.45
N ASP A 375 12.11 8.35 19.95
CA ASP A 375 11.65 7.16 20.69
C ASP A 375 11.19 6.05 19.74
N GLU A 376 11.94 5.82 18.63
CA GLU A 376 11.57 4.87 17.58
C GLU A 376 12.48 3.64 17.64
N SER A 377 11.94 2.52 18.14
CA SER A 377 12.67 1.27 18.31
C SER A 377 13.30 0.75 17.01
N ARG A 378 12.63 0.94 15.86
CA ARG A 378 13.15 0.46 14.56
C ARG A 378 14.47 1.07 14.16
N ASN A 379 14.72 2.34 14.47
CA ASN A 379 16.00 2.98 14.18
C ASN A 379 17.17 2.27 14.89
N TYR A 380 16.92 1.79 16.11
CA TYR A 380 17.92 1.03 16.87
C TYR A 380 18.01 -0.42 16.39
N GLU A 381 16.90 -1.05 16.05
CA GLU A 381 16.87 -2.42 15.52
C GLU A 381 17.66 -2.51 14.20
N GLU A 382 17.44 -1.59 13.26
CA GLU A 382 18.18 -1.54 11.99
C GLU A 382 19.68 -1.32 12.23
N LEU A 383 20.03 -0.38 13.10
CA LEU A 383 21.43 -0.14 13.45
C LEU A 383 22.09 -1.35 14.12
N ALA A 384 21.39 -2.00 15.06
CA ALA A 384 21.90 -3.19 15.73
C ALA A 384 22.10 -4.35 14.76
N THR A 385 21.16 -4.52 13.80
CA THR A 385 21.29 -5.57 12.79
C THR A 385 22.41 -5.29 11.78
N ASP A 386 22.74 -4.03 11.50
CA ASP A 386 23.93 -3.70 10.68
C ASP A 386 25.24 -4.20 11.33
N TYR A 387 25.39 -4.01 12.65
CA TYR A 387 26.51 -4.57 13.38
C TYR A 387 26.48 -6.11 13.44
N ALA A 388 25.30 -6.68 13.70
CA ALA A 388 25.11 -8.13 13.76
C ALA A 388 25.44 -8.82 12.42
N GLN A 389 25.08 -8.21 11.28
CA GLN A 389 25.41 -8.67 9.93
C GLN A 389 26.91 -8.71 9.66
N ALA A 390 27.69 -7.89 10.35
CA ALA A 390 29.15 -7.88 10.31
C ALA A 390 29.78 -8.72 11.46
N GLY A 391 28.97 -9.54 12.16
CA GLY A 391 29.45 -10.39 13.27
C GLY A 391 29.89 -9.64 14.51
N ASN A 392 29.63 -8.34 14.57
CA ASN A 392 30.06 -7.49 15.68
C ASN A 392 28.99 -7.43 16.79
N TRP A 393 28.80 -8.54 17.47
CA TRP A 393 27.73 -8.79 18.45
C TRP A 393 27.78 -7.85 19.65
N GLU A 394 28.98 -7.48 20.11
CA GLU A 394 29.18 -6.56 21.24
C GLU A 394 28.65 -5.16 20.94
N ASP A 395 28.95 -4.62 19.76
CA ASP A 395 28.46 -3.30 19.35
C ASP A 395 26.96 -3.36 19.02
N ALA A 396 26.45 -4.46 18.44
CA ALA A 396 25.01 -4.70 18.27
C ALA A 396 24.28 -4.68 19.63
N LEU A 397 24.85 -5.34 20.64
CA LEU A 397 24.32 -5.35 22.00
C LEU A 397 24.37 -3.95 22.62
N ALA A 398 25.41 -3.16 22.37
CA ALA A 398 25.52 -1.78 22.84
C ALA A 398 24.40 -0.90 22.28
N VAL A 399 24.04 -1.06 21.00
CA VAL A 399 22.91 -0.35 20.36
C VAL A 399 21.59 -0.69 21.05
N VAL A 400 21.31 -1.99 21.26
CA VAL A 400 20.06 -2.42 21.92
C VAL A 400 20.01 -1.93 23.38
N ASN A 401 21.11 -1.99 24.11
CA ASN A 401 21.17 -1.48 25.50
C ASN A 401 20.94 0.04 25.53
N ALA A 402 21.47 0.79 24.55
CA ALA A 402 21.19 2.22 24.41
C ALA A 402 19.71 2.48 24.13
N ALA A 403 19.06 1.68 23.28
CA ALA A 403 17.62 1.76 23.05
C ALA A 403 16.81 1.52 24.32
N LEU A 404 17.06 0.42 25.03
CA LEU A 404 16.37 0.05 26.26
C LEU A 404 16.55 1.07 27.41
N THR A 405 17.61 1.88 27.33
CA THR A 405 17.88 2.95 28.32
C THR A 405 17.20 4.26 27.94
N ASN A 406 17.09 4.57 26.63
CA ASN A 406 16.71 5.89 26.16
C ASN A 406 15.26 5.99 25.65
N ILE A 407 14.63 4.87 25.28
CA ILE A 407 13.24 4.82 24.80
C ILE A 407 12.31 4.62 26.00
N SER A 408 11.24 5.41 26.07
CA SER A 408 10.27 5.36 27.18
C SER A 408 9.44 4.06 27.17
N ALA A 409 9.07 3.58 25.97
CA ALA A 409 8.36 2.32 25.75
C ALA A 409 9.05 1.54 24.63
N PRO A 410 10.15 0.83 24.93
CA PRO A 410 10.89 0.10 23.91
C PRO A 410 10.10 -1.12 23.42
N SER A 411 10.18 -1.38 22.10
CA SER A 411 9.59 -2.58 21.50
C SER A 411 10.10 -3.86 22.17
N THR A 412 9.20 -4.80 22.44
CA THR A 412 9.56 -6.15 22.94
C THR A 412 10.53 -6.87 22.01
N MET A 413 10.50 -6.57 20.71
CA MET A 413 11.42 -7.16 19.73
C MET A 413 12.89 -6.82 20.01
N LEU A 414 13.20 -5.64 20.58
CA LEU A 414 14.56 -5.29 21.01
C LEU A 414 15.12 -6.29 22.05
N LEU A 415 14.26 -6.80 22.93
CA LEU A 415 14.68 -7.83 23.89
C LEU A 415 14.95 -9.19 23.21
N TYR A 416 14.17 -9.55 22.17
CA TYR A 416 14.45 -10.75 21.39
C TYR A 416 15.74 -10.62 20.55
N TYR A 417 16.03 -9.46 20.00
CA TYR A 417 17.33 -9.19 19.37
C TYR A 417 18.47 -9.28 20.37
N LYS A 418 18.30 -8.70 21.57
CA LYS A 418 19.28 -8.82 22.66
C LYS A 418 19.56 -10.29 23.01
N ALA A 419 18.52 -11.09 23.16
CA ALA A 419 18.66 -12.52 23.46
C ALA A 419 19.40 -13.26 22.34
N TRP A 420 19.07 -12.95 21.06
CA TRP A 420 19.78 -13.53 19.92
C TRP A 420 21.28 -13.18 19.94
N PHE A 421 21.63 -11.90 20.15
CA PHE A 421 23.03 -11.48 20.23
C PHE A 421 23.79 -12.17 21.38
N LEU A 422 23.17 -12.29 22.55
CA LEU A 422 23.74 -13.03 23.69
C LEU A 422 23.95 -14.52 23.33
N CYS A 423 23.01 -15.16 22.64
CA CYS A 423 23.21 -16.53 22.16
C CYS A 423 24.40 -16.64 21.21
N ARG A 424 24.59 -15.67 20.30
CA ARG A 424 25.74 -15.63 19.39
C ARG A 424 27.08 -15.40 20.10
N MET A 425 27.03 -14.81 21.31
CA MET A 425 28.18 -14.62 22.21
C MET A 425 28.38 -15.77 23.20
N ASN A 426 27.64 -16.88 23.04
CA ASN A 426 27.62 -18.04 23.97
C ASN A 426 27.17 -17.72 25.39
N GLN A 427 26.36 -16.69 25.61
CA GLN A 427 25.80 -16.25 26.88
C GLN A 427 24.33 -16.69 27.03
N GLN A 428 24.07 -17.99 26.92
CA GLN A 428 22.72 -18.56 26.88
C GLN A 428 21.90 -18.32 28.14
N ASP A 429 22.51 -18.38 29.36
CA ASP A 429 21.80 -18.15 30.62
C ASP A 429 21.26 -16.72 30.71
N GLU A 430 22.05 -15.73 30.25
CA GLU A 430 21.62 -14.34 30.20
C GLU A 430 20.52 -14.15 29.11
N ALA A 431 20.65 -14.81 27.98
CA ALA A 431 19.62 -14.79 26.94
C ALA A 431 18.27 -15.29 27.47
N VAL A 432 18.25 -16.39 28.24
CA VAL A 432 17.02 -16.91 28.85
C VAL A 432 16.40 -15.88 29.81
N CYS A 433 17.20 -15.19 30.62
CA CYS A 433 16.71 -14.12 31.48
C CYS A 433 16.06 -12.97 30.68
N VAL A 434 16.69 -12.58 29.59
CA VAL A 434 16.18 -11.52 28.70
C VAL A 434 14.88 -11.94 28.00
N VAL A 435 14.76 -13.20 27.57
CA VAL A 435 13.51 -13.73 27.01
C VAL A 435 12.39 -13.71 28.04
N SER A 436 12.68 -14.12 29.32
CA SER A 436 11.69 -14.01 30.39
C SER A 436 11.19 -12.57 30.59
N GLN A 437 12.09 -11.60 30.46
CA GLN A 437 11.72 -10.18 30.50
C GLN A 437 10.82 -9.80 29.30
N ALA A 438 11.16 -10.24 28.10
CA ALA A 438 10.37 -10.00 26.91
C ALA A 438 8.95 -10.57 27.01
N GLU A 439 8.83 -11.80 27.51
CA GLU A 439 7.52 -12.46 27.68
C GLU A 439 6.63 -11.77 28.72
N ASN A 440 7.21 -11.02 29.68
CA ASN A 440 6.46 -10.22 30.64
C ASN A 440 6.19 -8.78 30.16
N SER A 441 6.76 -8.36 29.05
CA SER A 441 6.53 -7.02 28.46
C SER A 441 5.25 -6.99 27.62
N PRO A 442 4.58 -5.82 27.47
CA PRO A 442 3.45 -5.69 26.56
C PRO A 442 3.91 -5.90 25.12
N LEU A 443 3.02 -6.45 24.27
CA LEU A 443 3.33 -6.68 22.87
C LEU A 443 3.03 -5.50 21.97
N ASP A 444 2.44 -4.46 22.48
CA ASP A 444 1.97 -3.29 21.70
C ASP A 444 1.82 -3.55 20.19
N GLU A 445 1.44 -2.62 19.40
CA GLU A 445 1.14 -2.77 17.96
C GLU A 445 2.40 -3.00 17.10
N TYR A 446 3.36 -3.79 17.55
CA TYR A 446 4.61 -4.07 16.84
C TYR A 446 4.49 -5.29 15.92
N PHE A 447 4.85 -5.12 14.64
CA PHE A 447 4.86 -6.18 13.64
C PHE A 447 6.26 -6.34 13.03
N PRO A 448 7.04 -7.35 13.47
CA PRO A 448 8.35 -7.63 12.89
C PRO A 448 8.21 -8.07 11.43
N ASN A 449 9.11 -7.59 10.54
CA ASN A 449 9.03 -7.86 9.10
C ASN A 449 10.37 -8.13 8.42
N SER A 450 11.51 -7.97 9.13
CA SER A 450 12.84 -8.22 8.58
C SER A 450 13.20 -9.71 8.58
N LEU A 451 14.17 -10.10 7.75
CA LEU A 451 14.68 -11.48 7.77
C LEU A 451 15.49 -11.76 9.04
N GLU A 452 16.15 -10.74 9.59
CA GLU A 452 16.88 -10.82 10.85
C GLU A 452 15.93 -11.11 12.03
N ALA A 453 14.71 -10.57 12.00
CA ALA A 453 13.71 -10.89 13.02
C ALA A 453 13.32 -12.37 12.98
N ILE A 454 13.31 -13.02 11.81
CA ILE A 454 13.12 -14.48 11.71
C ILE A 454 14.25 -15.20 12.44
N LEU A 455 15.52 -14.81 12.20
CA LEU A 455 16.67 -15.44 12.85
C LEU A 455 16.63 -15.27 14.37
N ALA A 456 16.31 -14.06 14.83
CA ALA A 456 16.20 -13.75 16.25
C ALA A 456 15.11 -14.57 16.93
N LEU A 457 13.89 -14.59 16.36
CA LEU A 457 12.76 -15.32 16.92
C LEU A 457 12.97 -16.85 16.84
N GLN A 458 13.55 -17.37 15.76
CA GLN A 458 13.92 -18.80 15.68
C GLN A 458 14.98 -19.18 16.71
N CYS A 459 15.96 -18.30 16.99
CA CYS A 459 16.91 -18.52 18.07
C CYS A 459 16.20 -18.63 19.42
N VAL A 460 15.32 -17.68 19.73
CA VAL A 460 14.57 -17.61 20.98
C VAL A 460 13.64 -18.82 21.15
N THR A 461 12.88 -19.20 20.10
CA THR A 461 11.94 -20.33 20.17
C THR A 461 12.63 -21.69 20.30
N ASN A 462 13.95 -21.77 20.06
CA ASN A 462 14.77 -22.95 20.29
C ASN A 462 15.40 -23.01 21.70
N LEU A 463 15.28 -21.94 22.49
CA LEU A 463 15.75 -21.95 23.87
C LEU A 463 14.79 -22.78 24.78
N PRO A 464 15.29 -23.39 25.84
CA PRO A 464 14.45 -24.17 26.77
C PRO A 464 13.67 -23.25 27.73
N ILE A 465 12.80 -22.42 27.16
CA ILE A 465 12.01 -21.44 27.91
C ILE A 465 10.58 -21.38 27.36
N HIS A 466 9.63 -21.03 28.24
CA HIS A 466 8.24 -20.77 27.87
C HIS A 466 8.15 -19.37 27.20
N ALA A 467 7.90 -19.34 25.88
CA ALA A 467 7.95 -18.11 25.08
C ALA A 467 6.78 -17.99 24.09
N PRO A 468 5.52 -17.98 24.55
CA PRO A 468 4.34 -17.92 23.68
C PRO A 468 4.32 -16.67 22.80
N LYS A 469 4.80 -15.52 23.28
CA LYS A 469 4.82 -14.28 22.50
C LYS A 469 5.85 -14.32 21.37
N ALA A 470 7.01 -14.95 21.59
CA ALA A 470 7.98 -15.16 20.52
C ALA A 470 7.42 -16.02 19.39
N PHE A 471 6.70 -17.12 19.71
CA PHE A 471 6.00 -17.93 18.71
C PHE A 471 4.89 -17.16 18.00
N TYR A 472 4.14 -16.33 18.72
CA TYR A 472 3.13 -15.47 18.12
C TYR A 472 3.74 -14.51 17.08
N LEU A 473 4.81 -13.80 17.42
CA LEU A 473 5.49 -12.87 16.50
C LEU A 473 6.11 -13.61 15.31
N LEU A 474 6.68 -14.79 15.54
CA LEU A 474 7.22 -15.63 14.47
C LEU A 474 6.11 -16.06 13.49
N GLY A 475 4.94 -16.44 14.02
CA GLY A 475 3.77 -16.74 13.21
C GLY A 475 3.28 -15.55 12.38
N ASN A 476 3.31 -14.34 12.94
CA ASN A 476 2.96 -13.11 12.24
C ASN A 476 3.90 -12.86 11.05
N ILE A 477 5.22 -13.01 11.23
CA ILE A 477 6.18 -12.89 10.12
C ILE A 477 5.91 -13.93 9.04
N TRP A 478 5.73 -15.19 9.40
CA TRP A 478 5.48 -16.24 8.42
C TRP A 478 4.20 -15.98 7.63
N TYR A 479 3.15 -15.48 8.28
CA TYR A 479 1.90 -15.13 7.59
C TYR A 479 2.08 -13.96 6.63
N ASP A 480 2.80 -12.91 7.01
CA ASP A 480 3.18 -11.80 6.13
C ASP A 480 4.00 -12.29 4.92
N LYS A 481 4.94 -13.20 5.16
CA LYS A 481 5.75 -13.83 4.11
C LYS A 481 4.95 -14.83 3.26
N ARG A 482 3.64 -15.01 3.53
CA ARG A 482 2.75 -15.99 2.88
C ARG A 482 3.20 -17.46 3.06
N GLN A 483 3.91 -17.75 4.12
CA GLN A 483 4.30 -19.10 4.55
C GLN A 483 3.26 -19.56 5.57
N TYR A 484 2.06 -19.91 5.08
CA TYR A 484 0.88 -20.08 5.91
C TYR A 484 0.95 -21.31 6.84
N GLN A 485 1.62 -22.38 6.41
CA GLN A 485 1.79 -23.55 7.28
C GLN A 485 2.73 -23.26 8.43
N GLU A 486 3.87 -22.66 8.15
CA GLU A 486 4.84 -22.23 9.16
C GLU A 486 4.21 -21.23 10.16
N ALA A 487 3.32 -20.34 9.66
CA ALA A 487 2.59 -19.42 10.51
C ALA A 487 1.64 -20.13 11.46
N VAL A 488 0.87 -21.09 10.94
CA VAL A 488 -0.06 -21.89 11.74
C VAL A 488 0.68 -22.72 12.78
N ASP A 489 1.76 -23.40 12.40
CA ASP A 489 2.57 -24.20 13.31
C ASP A 489 3.11 -23.36 14.47
N ALA A 490 3.59 -22.15 14.17
CA ALA A 490 4.08 -21.22 15.22
C ALA A 490 2.94 -20.74 16.14
N TRP A 491 1.78 -20.39 15.60
CA TRP A 491 0.64 -19.95 16.41
C TRP A 491 0.01 -21.10 17.21
N GLU A 492 0.02 -22.34 16.70
CA GLU A 492 -0.40 -23.52 17.47
C GLU A 492 0.53 -23.74 18.68
N HIS A 493 1.84 -23.62 18.52
CA HIS A 493 2.79 -23.67 19.64
C HIS A 493 2.55 -22.54 20.65
N SER A 494 2.30 -21.31 20.17
CA SER A 494 1.94 -20.19 21.04
C SER A 494 0.70 -20.50 21.87
N LYS A 495 -0.38 -21.01 21.22
CA LYS A 495 -1.63 -21.41 21.87
C LYS A 495 -1.45 -22.57 22.86
N GLU A 496 -0.62 -23.57 22.53
CA GLU A 496 -0.31 -24.67 23.45
C GLU A 496 0.37 -24.20 24.73
N MET A 497 1.21 -23.15 24.62
CA MET A 497 1.87 -22.53 25.77
C MET A 497 0.95 -21.59 26.53
N ASP A 498 0.17 -20.76 25.82
CA ASP A 498 -0.76 -19.78 26.42
C ASP A 498 -2.11 -19.81 25.66
N ASN A 499 -3.07 -20.54 26.22
CA ASN A 499 -4.43 -20.60 25.67
C ASN A 499 -5.29 -19.38 26.03
N GLY A 500 -4.79 -18.46 26.85
CA GLY A 500 -5.44 -17.21 27.24
C GLY A 500 -5.09 -16.03 26.34
N PHE A 501 -4.51 -16.24 25.15
CA PHE A 501 -4.06 -15.19 24.25
C PHE A 501 -5.04 -14.99 23.07
N PRO A 502 -6.00 -14.01 23.15
CA PRO A 502 -7.10 -13.87 22.19
C PRO A 502 -6.61 -13.66 20.75
N THR A 503 -5.55 -12.85 20.57
CA THR A 503 -5.04 -12.51 19.23
C THR A 503 -4.47 -13.73 18.49
N VAL A 504 -3.85 -14.67 19.19
CA VAL A 504 -3.37 -15.93 18.62
C VAL A 504 -4.53 -16.76 18.11
N LEU A 505 -5.59 -16.90 18.92
CA LEU A 505 -6.80 -17.65 18.54
C LEU A 505 -7.50 -17.02 17.32
N ARG A 506 -7.58 -15.68 17.30
CA ARG A 506 -8.10 -14.92 16.16
C ARG A 506 -7.26 -15.17 14.90
N ASN A 507 -5.95 -15.09 14.98
CA ASN A 507 -5.05 -15.30 13.84
C ASN A 507 -5.14 -16.73 13.31
N LEU A 508 -5.18 -17.73 14.19
CA LEU A 508 -5.43 -19.13 13.82
C LEU A 508 -6.78 -19.30 13.13
N SER A 509 -7.85 -18.69 13.64
CA SER A 509 -9.16 -18.72 13.01
C SER A 509 -9.12 -18.22 11.56
N LEU A 510 -8.49 -17.05 11.34
CA LEU A 510 -8.33 -16.49 10.00
C LEU A 510 -7.55 -17.41 9.05
N ALA A 511 -6.45 -17.99 9.53
CA ALA A 511 -5.63 -18.90 8.73
C ALA A 511 -6.38 -20.21 8.43
N TYR A 512 -7.05 -20.77 9.41
CA TYR A 512 -7.85 -21.98 9.25
C TYR A 512 -8.96 -21.80 8.23
N PHE A 513 -9.72 -20.72 8.32
CA PHE A 513 -10.79 -20.46 7.38
C PHE A 513 -10.27 -20.16 5.96
N ASN A 514 -9.36 -19.20 5.84
CA ASN A 514 -8.98 -18.64 4.54
C ASN A 514 -7.92 -19.48 3.79
N LYS A 515 -7.11 -20.29 4.51
CA LYS A 515 -5.95 -20.98 3.92
C LYS A 515 -6.02 -22.49 4.02
N LEU A 516 -6.58 -23.04 5.11
CA LEU A 516 -6.58 -24.48 5.35
C LEU A 516 -7.96 -25.13 5.17
N GLY A 517 -9.03 -24.37 4.97
CA GLY A 517 -10.38 -24.89 4.82
C GLY A 517 -10.99 -25.53 6.08
N LYS A 518 -10.35 -25.37 7.25
CA LYS A 518 -10.81 -25.87 8.55
C LYS A 518 -11.90 -24.96 9.12
N LYS A 519 -13.04 -24.89 8.45
CA LYS A 519 -14.08 -23.89 8.71
C LYS A 519 -14.70 -23.96 10.11
N LYS A 520 -14.99 -25.18 10.62
CA LYS A 520 -15.62 -25.39 11.92
C LYS A 520 -14.67 -25.03 13.06
N GLU A 521 -13.43 -25.44 12.95
CA GLU A 521 -12.38 -25.12 13.92
C GLU A 521 -12.10 -23.62 13.96
N ALA A 522 -12.18 -22.96 12.79
CA ALA A 522 -12.05 -21.50 12.71
C ALA A 522 -13.13 -20.78 13.54
N VAL A 523 -14.38 -21.22 13.43
CA VAL A 523 -15.49 -20.65 14.23
C VAL A 523 -15.21 -20.83 15.73
N GLN A 524 -14.86 -22.04 16.15
CA GLN A 524 -14.61 -22.36 17.56
C GLN A 524 -13.47 -21.49 18.15
N LEU A 525 -12.38 -21.30 17.38
CA LEU A 525 -11.26 -20.47 17.80
C LEU A 525 -11.65 -18.99 17.96
N LEU A 526 -12.47 -18.46 17.04
CA LEU A 526 -12.89 -17.07 17.09
C LEU A 526 -13.91 -16.83 18.21
N GLU A 527 -14.79 -17.79 18.48
CA GLU A 527 -15.68 -17.79 19.64
C GLU A 527 -14.87 -17.77 20.96
N GLN A 528 -13.85 -18.60 21.06
CA GLN A 528 -12.94 -18.62 22.21
C GLN A 528 -12.19 -17.28 22.36
N ALA A 529 -11.68 -16.73 21.27
CA ALA A 529 -11.02 -15.42 21.28
C ALA A 529 -11.94 -14.33 21.82
N PHE A 530 -13.19 -14.31 21.38
CA PHE A 530 -14.17 -13.34 21.85
C PHE A 530 -14.56 -13.57 23.32
N MET A 531 -14.71 -14.81 23.77
CA MET A 531 -14.97 -15.12 25.18
C MET A 531 -13.82 -14.68 26.11
N LEU A 532 -12.60 -14.66 25.64
CA LEU A 532 -11.44 -14.18 26.41
C LEU A 532 -11.39 -12.65 26.50
N ASP A 533 -11.89 -11.97 25.49
CA ASP A 533 -12.00 -10.52 25.46
C ASP A 533 -13.31 -10.08 24.78
N GLU A 534 -14.37 -10.06 25.58
CA GLU A 534 -15.69 -9.61 25.11
C GLU A 534 -15.78 -8.11 24.88
N THR A 535 -14.70 -7.35 25.09
CA THR A 535 -14.63 -5.91 24.83
C THR A 535 -14.06 -5.57 23.45
N ASP A 536 -13.48 -6.55 22.73
CA ASP A 536 -12.91 -6.35 21.42
C ASP A 536 -14.00 -6.34 20.33
N ALA A 537 -14.40 -5.13 19.92
CA ALA A 537 -15.36 -4.91 18.84
C ALA A 537 -14.90 -5.48 17.48
N ARG A 538 -13.60 -5.60 17.24
CA ARG A 538 -13.05 -6.15 16.01
C ARG A 538 -13.25 -7.66 15.97
N ILE A 539 -12.97 -8.36 17.06
CA ILE A 539 -13.21 -9.82 17.14
C ILE A 539 -14.70 -10.10 16.98
N LEU A 540 -15.58 -9.31 17.61
CA LEU A 540 -17.03 -9.45 17.45
C LEU A 540 -17.47 -9.26 15.99
N MET A 541 -16.95 -8.23 15.31
CA MET A 541 -17.25 -8.00 13.89
C MET A 541 -16.77 -9.16 13.02
N GLU A 542 -15.54 -9.65 13.23
CA GLU A 542 -14.99 -10.79 12.49
C GLU A 542 -15.78 -12.08 12.73
N LEU A 543 -16.22 -12.31 13.97
CA LEU A 543 -17.08 -13.45 14.33
C LEU A 543 -18.43 -13.39 13.62
N ASP A 544 -19.08 -12.23 13.61
CA ASP A 544 -20.33 -12.03 12.88
C ASP A 544 -20.15 -12.28 11.38
N GLN A 545 -19.09 -11.73 10.78
CA GLN A 545 -18.79 -11.99 9.36
C GLN A 545 -18.46 -13.46 9.07
N LEU A 546 -17.81 -14.16 9.99
CA LEU A 546 -17.56 -15.59 9.88
C LEU A 546 -18.86 -16.39 9.94
N TYR A 547 -19.76 -16.06 10.86
CA TYR A 547 -21.10 -16.64 10.93
C TYR A 547 -21.88 -16.42 9.63
N LYS A 548 -21.83 -15.20 9.06
CA LYS A 548 -22.43 -14.89 7.75
C LYS A 548 -21.92 -15.79 6.65
N ARG A 549 -20.59 -16.03 6.59
CA ARG A 549 -19.95 -16.93 5.61
C ARG A 549 -20.22 -18.42 5.87
N MET A 550 -20.66 -18.76 7.06
CA MET A 550 -21.06 -20.11 7.46
C MET A 550 -22.58 -20.32 7.39
N ASP A 551 -23.30 -19.40 6.74
CA ASP A 551 -24.76 -19.45 6.53
C ASP A 551 -25.61 -19.46 7.82
N TYR A 552 -25.08 -18.89 8.92
CA TYR A 552 -25.89 -18.64 10.10
C TYR A 552 -27.01 -17.66 9.75
N SER A 553 -28.22 -17.93 10.25
CA SER A 553 -29.37 -17.10 9.93
C SER A 553 -29.23 -15.67 10.47
N PRO A 554 -29.82 -14.65 9.81
CA PRO A 554 -29.82 -13.28 10.32
C PRO A 554 -30.35 -13.16 11.76
N LYS A 555 -31.27 -14.03 12.17
CA LYS A 555 -31.82 -14.05 13.55
C LYS A 555 -30.77 -14.53 14.57
N GLU A 556 -30.02 -15.57 14.26
CA GLU A 556 -28.95 -16.06 15.14
C GLU A 556 -27.85 -15.02 15.30
N ARG A 557 -27.43 -14.40 14.21
CA ARG A 557 -26.44 -13.32 14.20
C ARG A 557 -26.94 -12.10 14.99
N LEU A 558 -28.18 -11.68 14.77
CA LEU A 558 -28.82 -10.59 15.52
C LEU A 558 -28.89 -10.91 17.02
N HIS A 559 -29.15 -12.18 17.38
CA HIS A 559 -29.19 -12.60 18.79
C HIS A 559 -27.81 -12.45 19.46
N LEU A 560 -26.71 -12.77 18.75
CA LEU A 560 -25.34 -12.54 19.25
C LEU A 560 -25.12 -11.03 19.47
N LEU A 561 -25.35 -10.20 18.45
CA LEU A 561 -25.10 -8.77 18.52
C LEU A 561 -25.94 -8.07 19.58
N ASN A 562 -27.18 -8.49 19.77
CA ASN A 562 -28.07 -7.91 20.81
C ASN A 562 -27.52 -8.02 22.24
N LYS A 563 -26.62 -8.96 22.50
CA LYS A 563 -25.99 -9.13 23.82
C LYS A 563 -24.86 -8.11 24.08
N HIS A 564 -24.34 -7.51 23.03
CA HIS A 564 -23.10 -6.70 23.08
C HIS A 564 -23.30 -5.27 22.52
N LYS A 565 -24.46 -4.65 22.78
CA LYS A 565 -24.86 -3.36 22.20
C LYS A 565 -23.87 -2.22 22.49
N GLU A 566 -23.29 -2.20 23.67
CA GLU A 566 -22.31 -1.17 24.06
C GLU A 566 -21.06 -1.21 23.18
N ILE A 567 -20.58 -2.41 22.88
CA ILE A 567 -19.39 -2.61 22.05
C ILE A 567 -19.70 -2.28 20.59
N ILE A 568 -20.88 -2.65 20.10
CA ILE A 568 -21.33 -2.33 18.73
C ILE A 568 -21.26 -0.82 18.48
N ALA A 569 -21.58 0.00 19.48
CA ALA A 569 -21.54 1.45 19.35
C ALA A 569 -20.13 2.02 19.13
N THR A 570 -19.07 1.26 19.37
CA THR A 570 -17.68 1.74 19.25
C THR A 570 -17.14 1.72 17.81
N ARG A 571 -17.82 0.99 16.87
CA ARG A 571 -17.36 0.84 15.48
C ARG A 571 -18.50 1.03 14.48
N ASP A 572 -18.28 1.85 13.46
CA ASP A 572 -19.30 2.14 12.44
C ASP A 572 -19.67 0.92 11.59
N ASP A 573 -18.70 0.10 11.21
CA ASP A 573 -18.92 -1.11 10.41
C ASP A 573 -19.78 -2.16 11.16
N LEU A 574 -19.49 -2.39 12.43
CA LEU A 574 -20.25 -3.31 13.28
C LEU A 574 -21.65 -2.76 13.59
N TYR A 575 -21.76 -1.45 13.84
CA TYR A 575 -23.05 -0.78 14.06
C TYR A 575 -23.93 -0.85 12.82
N LEU A 576 -23.36 -0.64 11.66
CA LEU A 576 -24.09 -0.78 10.40
C LEU A 576 -24.52 -2.22 10.13
N GLU A 577 -23.69 -3.21 10.45
CA GLU A 577 -24.07 -4.63 10.32
C GLU A 577 -25.25 -4.99 11.25
N TYR A 578 -25.26 -4.43 12.47
CA TYR A 578 -26.39 -4.58 13.37
C TYR A 578 -27.69 -3.99 12.80
N ALA A 579 -27.64 -2.76 12.25
CA ALA A 579 -28.77 -2.15 11.54
C ALA A 579 -29.19 -2.97 10.31
N THR A 580 -28.22 -3.53 9.59
CA THR A 580 -28.48 -4.42 8.44
C THR A 580 -29.26 -5.68 8.87
N LEU A 581 -28.87 -6.30 9.97
CA LEU A 581 -29.56 -7.48 10.51
C LEU A 581 -31.00 -7.17 10.97
N LEU A 582 -31.21 -6.00 11.57
CA LEU A 582 -32.59 -5.52 11.88
C LEU A 582 -33.40 -5.37 10.60
N ASN A 583 -32.85 -4.77 9.56
CA ASN A 583 -33.48 -4.69 8.25
C ASN A 583 -33.84 -6.06 7.67
N LEU A 584 -32.91 -7.01 7.74
CA LEU A 584 -33.14 -8.37 7.23
C LEU A 584 -34.16 -9.19 8.04
N THR A 585 -34.31 -8.86 9.30
CA THR A 585 -35.31 -9.52 10.18
C THR A 585 -36.69 -8.83 10.22
N GLY A 586 -36.82 -7.68 9.53
CA GLY A 586 -38.08 -6.95 9.40
C GLY A 586 -38.32 -5.86 10.44
N GLU A 587 -37.33 -5.58 11.28
CA GLU A 587 -37.33 -4.54 12.32
C GLU A 587 -36.96 -3.17 11.75
N TYR A 588 -37.67 -2.74 10.70
CA TYR A 588 -37.29 -1.57 9.88
C TYR A 588 -37.31 -0.25 10.65
N GLU A 589 -38.25 -0.09 11.56
CA GLU A 589 -38.41 1.10 12.41
C GLU A 589 -37.18 1.27 13.33
N GLN A 590 -36.68 0.16 13.91
CA GLN A 590 -35.50 0.19 14.76
C GLN A 590 -34.24 0.45 13.94
N ALA A 591 -34.13 -0.17 12.77
CA ALA A 591 -33.00 0.05 11.86
C ALA A 591 -32.91 1.52 11.43
N MET A 592 -34.05 2.12 11.06
CA MET A 592 -34.15 3.52 10.69
C MET A 592 -33.70 4.43 11.84
N GLN A 593 -34.24 4.21 13.06
CA GLN A 593 -33.86 4.99 14.24
C GLN A 593 -32.37 4.95 14.53
N LEU A 594 -31.76 3.77 14.48
CA LEU A 594 -30.32 3.61 14.73
C LEU A 594 -29.47 4.38 13.71
N ILE A 595 -29.83 4.30 12.44
CA ILE A 595 -29.08 4.99 11.37
C ILE A 595 -29.25 6.51 11.51
N ASP A 596 -30.46 7.00 11.80
CA ASP A 596 -30.75 8.42 11.92
C ASP A 596 -30.11 9.09 13.15
N GLN A 597 -29.83 8.32 14.20
CA GLN A 597 -29.24 8.82 15.44
C GLN A 597 -27.71 8.80 15.46
N ARG A 598 -27.07 8.19 14.46
CA ARG A 598 -25.62 8.04 14.43
C ARG A 598 -24.98 8.97 13.40
N GLN A 599 -23.89 9.63 13.78
CA GLN A 599 -22.96 10.24 12.87
C GLN A 599 -21.98 9.15 12.38
N PHE A 600 -22.09 8.76 11.11
CA PHE A 600 -21.18 7.83 10.49
C PHE A 600 -19.96 8.55 9.92
N HIS A 601 -18.84 7.85 9.89
CA HIS A 601 -17.60 8.26 9.23
C HIS A 601 -17.35 7.35 8.03
N PRO A 602 -16.92 7.86 6.87
CA PRO A 602 -16.61 7.02 5.73
C PRO A 602 -15.38 6.16 6.03
N TRP A 603 -15.38 4.93 5.51
CA TRP A 603 -14.22 4.04 5.57
C TRP A 603 -14.02 3.37 4.22
N GLU A 604 -12.77 3.10 3.86
CA GLU A 604 -12.41 2.45 2.61
C GLU A 604 -13.03 1.04 2.52
N GLY A 605 -13.74 0.76 1.43
CA GLY A 605 -14.51 -0.47 1.22
C GLY A 605 -15.88 -0.50 1.91
N GLY A 606 -16.28 0.60 2.56
CA GLY A 606 -17.61 0.79 3.17
C GLY A 606 -18.55 1.66 2.37
N GLU A 607 -18.07 2.23 1.30
CA GLU A 607 -18.76 3.22 0.49
C GLU A 607 -20.11 2.69 -0.03
N GLY A 608 -21.12 3.53 0.08
CA GLY A 608 -22.49 3.22 -0.31
C GLY A 608 -23.26 2.28 0.60
N LYS A 609 -22.63 1.67 1.62
CA LYS A 609 -23.28 0.72 2.52
C LYS A 609 -24.25 1.41 3.48
N VAL A 610 -23.86 2.55 4.05
CA VAL A 610 -24.71 3.31 4.98
C VAL A 610 -25.93 3.86 4.27
N PRO A 611 -25.81 4.60 3.14
CA PRO A 611 -26.97 5.04 2.37
C PRO A 611 -27.88 3.90 1.92
N ALA A 612 -27.32 2.75 1.56
CA ALA A 612 -28.10 1.60 1.14
C ALA A 612 -29.03 1.09 2.26
N GLN A 613 -28.54 1.00 3.50
CA GLN A 613 -29.37 0.56 4.64
C GLN A 613 -30.38 1.63 5.08
N TYR A 614 -29.99 2.90 5.00
CA TYR A 614 -30.87 4.04 5.21
C TYR A 614 -32.07 4.02 4.25
N GLN A 615 -31.82 3.84 2.97
CA GLN A 615 -32.84 3.77 1.92
C GLN A 615 -33.69 2.49 2.04
N TYR A 616 -33.04 1.35 2.32
CA TYR A 616 -33.75 0.07 2.43
C TYR A 616 -34.83 0.09 3.53
N ALA A 617 -34.48 0.57 4.72
CA ALA A 617 -35.48 0.69 5.82
C ALA A 617 -36.66 1.53 5.39
N ARG A 618 -36.44 2.71 4.79
CA ARG A 618 -37.46 3.63 4.34
C ARG A 618 -38.35 3.06 3.23
N ILE A 619 -37.76 2.37 2.26
CA ILE A 619 -38.52 1.71 1.21
C ILE A 619 -39.43 0.63 1.77
N GLN A 620 -38.95 -0.18 2.73
CA GLN A 620 -39.77 -1.23 3.33
C GLN A 620 -40.93 -0.65 4.19
N LEU A 621 -40.70 0.44 4.91
CA LEU A 621 -41.73 1.17 5.66
C LEU A 621 -42.72 1.82 4.69
N ALA A 622 -42.27 2.46 3.63
CA ALA A 622 -43.15 3.03 2.61
C ALA A 622 -44.04 1.96 1.95
N LYS A 623 -43.51 0.74 1.72
CA LYS A 623 -44.31 -0.40 1.23
C LYS A 623 -45.40 -0.84 2.24
N LYS A 624 -45.09 -0.81 3.54
CA LYS A 624 -46.09 -1.09 4.60
C LYS A 624 -47.19 -0.01 4.59
N SER A 625 -46.80 1.27 4.58
CA SER A 625 -47.74 2.40 4.57
C SER A 625 -48.60 2.44 3.29
N LEU A 626 -48.01 2.15 2.12
CA LEU A 626 -48.76 2.04 0.86
C LEU A 626 -49.85 0.94 0.95
N LYS A 627 -49.52 -0.22 1.52
CA LYS A 627 -50.50 -1.30 1.73
C LYS A 627 -51.59 -0.94 2.75
N ALA A 628 -51.26 -0.12 3.74
CA ALA A 628 -52.18 0.35 4.74
C ALA A 628 -53.11 1.51 4.25
N GLY A 629 -52.82 2.06 3.07
CA GLY A 629 -53.51 3.22 2.52
C GLY A 629 -53.07 4.57 3.08
N GLU A 630 -51.90 4.60 3.76
CA GLU A 630 -51.25 5.79 4.34
C GLU A 630 -50.34 6.45 3.32
N TYR A 631 -50.95 6.96 2.23
CA TYR A 631 -50.20 7.36 1.02
C TYR A 631 -49.23 8.54 1.24
N GLU A 632 -49.68 9.56 2.03
CA GLU A 632 -48.85 10.72 2.34
C GLU A 632 -47.62 10.32 3.13
N HIS A 633 -47.76 9.45 4.13
CA HIS A 633 -46.66 8.92 4.91
C HIS A 633 -45.71 8.06 4.04
N ALA A 634 -46.26 7.21 3.18
CA ALA A 634 -45.47 6.41 2.25
C ALA A 634 -44.65 7.30 1.30
N LEU A 635 -45.27 8.39 0.78
CA LEU A 635 -44.58 9.32 -0.09
C LEU A 635 -43.45 10.07 0.64
N ALA A 636 -43.65 10.52 1.85
CA ALA A 636 -42.66 11.18 2.66
C ALA A 636 -41.42 10.30 2.86
N LEU A 637 -41.62 9.04 3.22
CA LEU A 637 -40.48 8.08 3.38
C LEU A 637 -39.72 7.83 2.08
N ILE A 638 -40.40 7.81 0.92
CA ILE A 638 -39.69 7.67 -0.39
C ILE A 638 -38.95 8.95 -0.76
N GLU A 639 -39.49 10.14 -0.46
CA GLU A 639 -38.82 11.39 -0.74
C GLU A 639 -37.49 11.53 0.05
N GLU A 640 -37.46 11.02 1.29
CA GLU A 640 -36.21 10.98 2.07
C GLU A 640 -35.13 10.12 1.42
N CYS A 641 -35.47 9.10 0.62
CA CYS A 641 -34.47 8.25 -0.07
C CYS A 641 -33.66 9.01 -1.12
N PHE A 642 -34.18 10.13 -1.64
CA PHE A 642 -33.49 10.92 -2.66
C PHE A 642 -32.38 11.84 -2.11
N VAL A 643 -32.34 12.01 -0.79
CA VAL A 643 -31.41 12.91 -0.10
C VAL A 643 -30.49 12.08 0.79
N TYR A 644 -29.22 12.45 0.85
CA TYR A 644 -28.24 11.89 1.78
C TYR A 644 -27.98 12.89 2.91
N PRO A 645 -28.61 12.75 4.08
CA PRO A 645 -28.31 13.58 5.23
C PRO A 645 -26.85 13.49 5.64
N HIS A 646 -26.28 14.57 6.16
CA HIS A 646 -24.87 14.66 6.49
C HIS A 646 -24.39 13.59 7.50
N HIS A 647 -25.27 13.16 8.41
CA HIS A 647 -24.94 12.13 9.40
C HIS A 647 -24.64 10.75 8.79
N LEU A 648 -24.99 10.50 7.53
CA LEU A 648 -24.60 9.26 6.83
C LEU A 648 -23.11 9.22 6.49
N GLY A 649 -22.38 10.34 6.60
CA GLY A 649 -20.95 10.45 6.31
C GLY A 649 -20.62 10.45 4.82
N GLU A 650 -21.61 10.28 3.95
CA GLU A 650 -21.43 10.20 2.50
C GLU A 650 -22.31 11.22 1.76
N GLY A 651 -21.85 11.63 0.58
CA GLY A 651 -22.62 12.47 -0.33
C GLY A 651 -23.13 11.67 -1.53
N LYS A 652 -24.18 12.16 -2.15
CA LYS A 652 -24.81 11.50 -3.29
C LYS A 652 -23.99 11.74 -4.55
N LEU A 653 -23.65 10.65 -5.25
CA LEU A 653 -22.99 10.70 -6.55
C LEU A 653 -23.95 11.14 -7.67
N TYR A 654 -23.42 11.90 -8.63
CA TYR A 654 -24.13 12.13 -9.87
C TYR A 654 -24.37 10.81 -10.60
N GLY A 655 -25.63 10.55 -10.98
CA GLY A 655 -26.00 9.29 -11.63
C GLY A 655 -26.27 8.11 -10.68
N ALA A 656 -26.43 8.37 -9.37
CA ALA A 656 -26.86 7.35 -8.42
C ALA A 656 -28.15 6.65 -8.90
N GLN A 657 -28.18 5.31 -8.74
CA GLN A 657 -29.28 4.48 -9.26
C GLN A 657 -30.47 4.50 -8.31
N GLU A 658 -31.57 5.05 -8.76
CA GLU A 658 -32.78 5.35 -7.99
C GLU A 658 -34.03 4.59 -8.48
N ASN A 659 -33.85 3.54 -9.28
CA ASN A 659 -34.93 2.85 -9.99
C ASN A 659 -35.97 2.25 -9.04
N ASP A 660 -35.59 1.75 -7.87
CA ASP A 660 -36.48 1.14 -6.88
C ASP A 660 -37.39 2.18 -6.22
N PHE A 661 -36.84 3.24 -5.64
CA PHE A 661 -37.69 4.24 -5.00
C PHE A 661 -38.42 5.14 -5.99
N LEU A 662 -37.94 5.38 -7.20
CA LEU A 662 -38.71 5.98 -8.27
C LEU A 662 -39.91 5.11 -8.68
N TYR A 663 -39.74 3.78 -8.73
CA TYR A 663 -40.84 2.85 -8.99
C TYR A 663 -41.90 2.92 -7.88
N TYR A 664 -41.50 2.87 -6.60
CA TYR A 664 -42.47 2.95 -5.50
C TYR A 664 -43.11 4.34 -5.38
N LYS A 665 -42.35 5.43 -5.69
CA LYS A 665 -42.96 6.76 -5.82
C LYS A 665 -44.07 6.77 -6.86
N GLY A 666 -43.82 6.17 -8.04
CA GLY A 666 -44.86 6.02 -9.05
C GLY A 666 -46.08 5.22 -8.57
N CYS A 667 -45.89 4.11 -7.84
CA CYS A 667 -46.96 3.30 -7.28
C CYS A 667 -47.80 4.07 -6.23
N ILE A 668 -47.15 4.87 -5.40
CA ILE A 668 -47.82 5.69 -4.38
C ILE A 668 -48.63 6.81 -5.04
N LEU A 669 -48.05 7.54 -5.98
CA LEU A 669 -48.74 8.60 -6.74
C LEU A 669 -49.92 8.07 -7.54
N GLU A 670 -49.78 6.88 -8.15
CA GLU A 670 -50.87 6.20 -8.85
C GLU A 670 -52.02 5.88 -7.86
N ALA A 671 -51.70 5.40 -6.65
CA ALA A 671 -52.73 5.14 -5.60
C ALA A 671 -53.40 6.41 -5.06
N MET A 672 -52.71 7.55 -5.08
CA MET A 672 -53.23 8.87 -4.76
C MET A 672 -54.08 9.48 -5.89
N GLY A 673 -54.09 8.87 -7.06
CA GLY A 673 -54.76 9.40 -8.26
C GLY A 673 -53.98 10.42 -9.08
N ASN A 674 -52.68 10.63 -8.73
CA ASN A 674 -51.78 11.56 -9.42
C ASN A 674 -51.10 10.88 -10.64
N HIS A 675 -51.92 10.55 -11.65
CA HIS A 675 -51.47 9.69 -12.76
C HIS A 675 -50.33 10.26 -13.61
N ASP A 676 -50.29 11.56 -13.85
CA ASP A 676 -49.24 12.22 -14.67
C ASP A 676 -47.89 12.14 -13.95
N GLU A 677 -47.84 12.45 -12.66
CA GLU A 677 -46.62 12.35 -11.86
C GLU A 677 -46.18 10.90 -11.66
N ALA A 678 -47.15 9.97 -11.52
CA ALA A 678 -46.85 8.54 -11.47
C ALA A 678 -46.22 8.05 -12.75
N HIS A 679 -46.76 8.42 -13.92
CA HIS A 679 -46.19 8.07 -15.21
C HIS A 679 -44.79 8.64 -15.42
N SER A 680 -44.56 9.88 -15.01
CA SER A 680 -43.23 10.49 -15.00
C SER A 680 -42.24 9.72 -14.13
N SER A 681 -42.64 9.33 -12.94
CA SER A 681 -41.82 8.53 -12.01
C SER A 681 -41.46 7.15 -12.59
N PHE A 682 -42.44 6.45 -13.16
CA PHE A 682 -42.20 5.16 -13.84
C PHE A 682 -41.26 5.30 -15.06
N THR A 683 -41.43 6.37 -15.83
CA THR A 683 -40.54 6.63 -16.99
C THR A 683 -39.09 6.81 -16.56
N LYS A 684 -38.84 7.57 -15.47
CA LYS A 684 -37.52 7.72 -14.84
C LYS A 684 -37.00 6.38 -14.29
N ALA A 685 -37.85 5.63 -13.58
CA ALA A 685 -37.50 4.34 -13.02
C ALA A 685 -37.11 3.30 -14.09
N ALA A 686 -37.67 3.41 -15.31
CA ALA A 686 -37.39 2.53 -16.44
C ALA A 686 -36.04 2.81 -17.13
N SER A 687 -35.38 3.94 -16.81
CA SER A 687 -34.12 4.36 -17.46
C SER A 687 -32.89 3.69 -16.83
N GLY A 688 -31.78 3.66 -17.60
CA GLY A 688 -30.49 3.12 -17.15
C GLY A 688 -30.00 1.93 -17.98
N ASN A 689 -28.80 1.42 -17.64
CA ASN A 689 -28.23 0.25 -18.29
C ASN A 689 -29.05 -1.00 -17.91
N GLY A 690 -29.41 -1.81 -18.88
CA GLY A 690 -30.18 -3.04 -18.67
C GLY A 690 -29.37 -4.31 -18.58
N GLN A 691 -28.06 -4.23 -18.59
CA GLN A 691 -27.17 -5.37 -18.47
C GLN A 691 -26.55 -5.42 -17.05
N PRO A 692 -26.65 -6.54 -16.36
CA PRO A 692 -26.00 -6.71 -15.06
C PRO A 692 -24.47 -6.65 -15.19
N THR A 693 -23.82 -6.12 -14.16
CA THR A 693 -22.37 -6.09 -14.01
C THR A 693 -21.97 -6.79 -12.71
N ALA A 694 -20.66 -6.89 -12.44
CA ALA A 694 -20.15 -7.44 -11.20
C ALA A 694 -20.53 -6.59 -9.95
N ALA A 695 -21.05 -5.39 -10.15
CA ALA A 695 -21.45 -4.45 -9.09
C ALA A 695 -20.33 -4.14 -8.07
N MET A 696 -19.08 -4.08 -8.56
CA MET A 696 -17.89 -3.80 -7.75
C MET A 696 -17.73 -2.31 -7.43
N TYR A 697 -18.22 -1.44 -8.33
CA TYR A 697 -18.04 0.01 -8.21
C TYR A 697 -19.37 0.71 -7.99
N TYR A 698 -19.33 1.92 -7.48
CA TYR A 698 -20.51 2.75 -7.20
C TYR A 698 -21.50 2.86 -8.36
N ASN A 699 -21.01 3.03 -9.57
CA ASN A 699 -21.80 3.26 -10.76
C ASN A 699 -22.12 1.98 -11.54
N ASP A 700 -21.68 0.83 -11.05
CA ASP A 700 -21.99 -0.44 -11.66
C ASP A 700 -23.49 -0.73 -11.55
N GLN A 701 -24.07 -1.26 -12.63
CA GLN A 701 -25.48 -1.54 -12.69
C GLN A 701 -25.85 -2.72 -11.77
N LYS A 702 -26.51 -2.43 -10.66
CA LYS A 702 -26.94 -3.45 -9.69
C LYS A 702 -28.13 -4.24 -10.24
N PRO A 703 -28.17 -5.57 -10.04
CA PRO A 703 -29.26 -6.44 -10.56
C PRO A 703 -30.64 -6.05 -10.06
N ASP A 704 -30.79 -5.66 -8.79
CA ASP A 704 -32.06 -5.22 -8.22
C ASP A 704 -32.61 -3.97 -8.94
N LYS A 705 -31.76 -3.03 -9.33
CA LYS A 705 -32.16 -1.83 -10.08
C LYS A 705 -32.70 -2.18 -11.45
N ILE A 706 -32.11 -3.18 -12.15
CA ILE A 706 -32.63 -3.69 -13.45
C ILE A 706 -34.00 -4.34 -13.27
N TYR A 707 -34.23 -5.04 -12.16
CA TYR A 707 -35.54 -5.60 -11.86
C TYR A 707 -36.61 -4.51 -11.79
N TYR A 708 -36.34 -3.41 -11.06
CA TYR A 708 -37.25 -2.28 -10.98
C TYR A 708 -37.40 -1.52 -12.31
N GLN A 709 -36.40 -1.45 -13.17
CA GLN A 709 -36.55 -0.98 -14.55
C GLN A 709 -37.59 -1.81 -15.29
N GLY A 710 -37.52 -3.14 -15.20
CA GLY A 710 -38.47 -4.06 -15.80
C GLY A 710 -39.90 -3.84 -15.31
N LEU A 711 -40.08 -3.69 -14.00
CA LEU A 711 -41.42 -3.39 -13.41
C LEU A 711 -41.94 -2.04 -13.89
N ALA A 712 -41.11 -1.03 -13.94
CA ALA A 712 -41.47 0.30 -14.41
C ALA A 712 -41.86 0.33 -15.91
N LEU A 713 -41.10 -0.41 -16.74
CA LEU A 713 -41.41 -0.58 -18.17
C LEU A 713 -42.82 -1.18 -18.40
N ARG A 714 -43.24 -2.12 -17.55
CA ARG A 714 -44.61 -2.64 -17.60
C ARG A 714 -45.66 -1.55 -17.29
N LYS A 715 -45.39 -0.71 -16.30
CA LYS A 715 -46.28 0.38 -15.93
C LYS A 715 -46.45 1.42 -17.04
N VAL A 716 -45.43 1.63 -17.88
CA VAL A 716 -45.49 2.55 -19.02
C VAL A 716 -45.85 1.84 -20.35
N GLY A 717 -46.34 0.58 -20.29
CA GLY A 717 -46.85 -0.16 -21.44
C GLY A 717 -45.78 -0.77 -22.39
N LYS A 718 -44.51 -0.82 -21.96
CA LYS A 718 -43.36 -1.34 -22.76
C LYS A 718 -43.05 -2.80 -22.39
N GLU A 719 -43.96 -3.71 -22.58
CA GLU A 719 -43.87 -5.10 -22.13
C GLU A 719 -42.67 -5.87 -22.75
N ALA A 720 -42.38 -5.62 -24.04
CA ALA A 720 -41.24 -6.28 -24.69
C ALA A 720 -39.89 -5.88 -24.11
N GLU A 721 -39.70 -4.58 -23.83
CA GLU A 721 -38.50 -4.07 -23.15
C GLU A 721 -38.38 -4.60 -21.72
N ALA A 722 -39.49 -4.68 -20.98
CA ALA A 722 -39.56 -5.25 -19.65
C ALA A 722 -39.08 -6.71 -19.62
N ARG A 723 -39.57 -7.54 -20.55
CA ARG A 723 -39.11 -8.94 -20.71
C ARG A 723 -37.62 -9.00 -21.02
N GLY A 724 -37.10 -8.09 -21.82
CA GLY A 724 -35.65 -7.97 -22.09
C GLY A 724 -34.84 -7.77 -20.81
N ARG A 725 -35.28 -6.89 -19.88
CA ARG A 725 -34.64 -6.70 -18.59
C ARG A 725 -34.64 -7.97 -17.70
N PHE A 726 -35.79 -8.63 -17.60
CA PHE A 726 -35.88 -9.85 -16.80
C PHE A 726 -35.06 -11.00 -17.39
N ASN A 727 -35.06 -11.15 -18.71
CA ASN A 727 -34.24 -12.17 -19.39
C ASN A 727 -32.75 -11.91 -19.20
N SER A 728 -32.29 -10.64 -19.20
CA SER A 728 -30.87 -10.34 -18.96
C SER A 728 -30.43 -10.75 -17.54
N LEU A 729 -31.31 -10.55 -16.55
CA LEU A 729 -31.06 -11.01 -15.16
C LEU A 729 -31.00 -12.54 -15.07
N ILE A 730 -31.96 -13.24 -15.73
CA ILE A 730 -32.00 -14.71 -15.74
C ILE A 730 -30.72 -15.27 -16.40
N SER A 731 -30.40 -14.78 -17.60
CA SER A 731 -29.19 -15.22 -18.33
C SER A 731 -27.89 -14.95 -17.56
N TYR A 732 -27.81 -13.82 -16.86
CA TYR A 732 -26.67 -13.51 -16.01
C TYR A 732 -26.58 -14.49 -14.84
N GLY A 733 -27.70 -14.75 -14.15
CA GLY A 733 -27.75 -15.70 -13.04
C GLY A 733 -27.40 -17.14 -13.48
N GLU A 734 -27.92 -17.61 -14.60
CA GLU A 734 -27.62 -18.92 -15.16
C GLU A 734 -26.13 -19.06 -15.51
N LYS A 735 -25.53 -18.02 -16.11
CA LYS A 735 -24.11 -18.00 -16.47
C LYS A 735 -23.19 -18.10 -15.25
N HIS A 736 -23.59 -17.49 -14.13
CA HIS A 736 -22.78 -17.38 -12.92
C HIS A 736 -23.21 -18.33 -11.79
N LEU A 737 -24.14 -19.26 -12.06
CA LEU A 737 -24.70 -20.18 -11.06
C LEU A 737 -23.66 -21.08 -10.39
N TYR A 738 -22.58 -21.41 -11.10
CA TYR A 738 -21.53 -22.31 -10.63
C TYR A 738 -20.20 -21.60 -10.37
N ASP A 739 -20.21 -20.29 -10.33
CA ASP A 739 -19.00 -19.54 -9.98
C ASP A 739 -18.59 -19.86 -8.53
N THR A 740 -17.36 -20.34 -8.38
CA THR A 740 -16.81 -20.68 -7.06
C THR A 740 -16.25 -19.48 -6.32
N PHE A 741 -16.08 -18.37 -7.02
CA PHE A 741 -15.60 -17.10 -6.49
C PHE A 741 -16.67 -16.03 -6.67
N VAL A 742 -17.24 -15.60 -5.57
CA VAL A 742 -18.11 -14.43 -5.50
C VAL A 742 -17.32 -13.32 -4.81
N MET A 743 -17.08 -12.23 -5.51
CA MET A 743 -16.42 -11.05 -4.92
C MET A 743 -17.29 -10.39 -3.86
#